data_f333248fe1f2763471c9cfe5b6dd9621
#
_entry.id   f333248fe1f2763471c9cfe5b6dd9621
#
_cell.length_a   1.000
_cell.length_b   1.000
_cell.length_c   1.000
_cell.angle_alpha   90.00
_cell.angle_beta   90.00
_cell.angle_gamma   90.00
#
_symmetry.space_group_name_H-M   'P 1'
#
loop_
_entity.id
_entity.type
_entity.pdbx_description
1 polymer ?
#
loop_
_entity_poly.entity_id
_entity_poly.type
_entity_poly.pdbx_seq_one_letter_code
_entity_poly.pdbx_strand_id
1 'polypeptide(L)'
;KNKKAGIDSQRRLWEFVFVAILVLYPLRHIAWGLDLWDTGYGYANFEYMGTQHMDPMWLFSTYLTTAIGHFFSLLPGAGTLIGMNFYTGLSISLLAVLGYYFCTKVLKIPALLVFLGEFTAVSFCWCPTGSFYNYVTYVFYLVSVVCLYLGLARGKKGWLFAAGVALGCNVLSRFSNLPEAAMIVGVWAYGIICWLEARKEIGKSLGQAGETTETAEKIKARKKAAGVKLRKKLLQDTGMCLAGYLTALLVLFGYIQIRYGMDEYVKGILRLFSMTEVATDYTAASMIMGMFDWYFQNLYWEIRMCVFLVVGIVAVGVLELIDSYVRKDTVTKVLRILEWAGSIALAAVMVFWLYRQGFCAREYTNYGAIIWPGVTFLTLTLLVTLWRIFTPSAPREEKLISGLIFLIVWITSLGSNNKLYPSMNNLFLALPYMYWQFYRFCKYVGSFRWKRITISAMPVKCLLGGFFLLFFVQVGLFGRNFAFAEGTGIQDIDAQVTNNETLKGVWMSEERAGWMQGISEYVNERGLAGRDVLIYGQIPALSYYLQMPAAFNPWPDLDSYQSGQLEQDMLKMQERMDADASYRPVVLLEKKYAVYLEAGENALEALQPTEKERSLIVDNSKLLLIGKFMEDYGYEKTFENEKFVIYE
;
A
#
# COMPACT_ATOMS: atom_id res chain seq x y z
N LYS A 1 -33.60 -1.99 33.31
CA LYS A 1 -33.22 -3.06 32.33
C LYS A 1 -33.51 -2.62 30.89
N ASN A 2 -34.69 -2.06 30.59
CA ASN A 2 -35.12 -1.69 29.22
C ASN A 2 -34.20 -0.60 28.57
N LYS A 3 -33.76 0.40 29.34
CA LYS A 3 -32.89 1.48 28.83
C LYS A 3 -31.49 0.96 28.42
N LYS A 4 -30.95 -0.03 29.15
CA LYS A 4 -29.67 -0.67 28.85
C LYS A 4 -29.78 -1.58 27.61
N ALA A 5 -30.89 -2.32 27.50
CA ALA A 5 -31.17 -3.15 26.32
C ALA A 5 -31.33 -2.31 25.04
N GLY A 6 -31.98 -1.15 25.12
CA GLY A 6 -32.11 -0.22 24.00
C GLY A 6 -30.77 0.39 23.56
N ILE A 7 -29.89 0.76 24.50
CA ILE A 7 -28.55 1.27 24.20
C ILE A 7 -27.67 0.19 23.55
N ASP A 8 -27.74 -1.05 24.06
CA ASP A 8 -26.97 -2.17 23.49
C ASP A 8 -27.47 -2.56 22.07
N SER A 9 -28.78 -2.47 21.81
CA SER A 9 -29.37 -2.68 20.48
C SER A 9 -28.93 -1.59 19.49
N GLN A 10 -28.99 -0.32 19.90
CA GLN A 10 -28.55 0.81 19.06
C GLN A 10 -27.05 0.74 18.74
N ARG A 11 -26.22 0.34 19.72
CA ARG A 11 -24.78 0.14 19.50
C ARG A 11 -24.50 -0.97 18.48
N ARG A 12 -25.21 -2.10 18.54
CA ARG A 12 -25.08 -3.21 17.58
C ARG A 12 -25.49 -2.77 16.17
N LEU A 13 -26.56 -1.99 16.06
CA LEU A 13 -26.99 -1.42 14.78
C LEU A 13 -25.91 -0.56 14.14
N TRP A 14 -25.29 0.34 14.90
CA TRP A 14 -24.19 1.16 14.38
C TRP A 14 -22.95 0.34 14.03
N GLU A 15 -22.59 -0.66 14.83
CA GLU A 15 -21.48 -1.57 14.48
C GLU A 15 -21.78 -2.30 13.17
N PHE A 16 -23.00 -2.74 12.94
CA PHE A 16 -23.42 -3.36 11.67
C PHE A 16 -23.33 -2.38 10.50
N VAL A 17 -23.84 -1.15 10.65
CA VAL A 17 -23.79 -0.11 9.61
C VAL A 17 -22.32 0.21 9.23
N PHE A 18 -21.44 0.36 10.23
CA PHE A 18 -20.03 0.62 9.97
C PHE A 18 -19.36 -0.50 9.19
N VAL A 19 -19.60 -1.75 9.58
CA VAL A 19 -19.06 -2.92 8.87
C VAL A 19 -19.62 -3.01 7.46
N ALA A 20 -20.93 -2.79 7.28
CA ALA A 20 -21.55 -2.81 5.96
C ALA A 20 -20.93 -1.75 5.02
N ILE A 21 -20.70 -0.53 5.51
CA ILE A 21 -20.02 0.52 4.75
C ILE A 21 -18.60 0.09 4.40
N LEU A 22 -17.84 -0.45 5.35
CA LEU A 22 -16.46 -0.90 5.13
C LEU A 22 -16.36 -2.09 4.16
N VAL A 23 -17.40 -2.89 4.03
CA VAL A 23 -17.48 -3.97 3.02
C VAL A 23 -17.81 -3.41 1.64
N LEU A 24 -18.77 -2.50 1.55
CA LEU A 24 -19.32 -2.03 0.26
C LEU A 24 -18.50 -0.88 -0.35
N TYR A 25 -17.98 0.02 0.46
CA TYR A 25 -17.26 1.21 -0.01
C TYR A 25 -15.99 0.91 -0.84
N PRO A 26 -15.18 -0.12 -0.54
CA PRO A 26 -14.06 -0.50 -1.41
C PRO A 26 -14.48 -0.89 -2.84
N LEU A 27 -15.72 -1.35 -3.01
CA LEU A 27 -16.26 -1.82 -4.29
C LEU A 27 -16.87 -0.70 -5.16
N ARG A 28 -16.79 0.56 -4.72
CA ARG A 28 -17.42 1.71 -5.39
C ARG A 28 -16.97 1.96 -6.82
N HIS A 29 -15.75 1.58 -7.15
CA HIS A 29 -15.12 1.84 -8.45
C HIS A 29 -14.88 0.58 -9.28
N ILE A 30 -15.52 -0.55 -8.98
CA ILE A 30 -15.29 -1.81 -9.73
C ILE A 30 -15.65 -1.72 -11.22
N ALA A 31 -16.55 -0.80 -11.57
CA ALA A 31 -17.00 -0.55 -12.94
C ALA A 31 -16.48 0.79 -13.51
N TRP A 32 -15.47 1.43 -12.90
CA TRP A 32 -15.05 2.78 -13.25
C TRP A 32 -13.57 2.86 -13.59
N GLY A 33 -13.28 3.41 -14.77
CA GLY A 33 -11.93 3.60 -15.27
C GLY A 33 -11.40 2.39 -16.03
N LEU A 34 -10.72 2.65 -17.12
CA LEU A 34 -10.02 1.64 -17.91
C LEU A 34 -8.51 1.85 -17.79
N ASP A 35 -7.85 0.94 -17.13
CA ASP A 35 -6.40 0.89 -17.04
C ASP A 35 -5.84 -0.02 -18.14
N LEU A 36 -5.04 0.55 -19.04
CA LEU A 36 -4.39 -0.21 -20.12
C LEU A 36 -3.09 -0.90 -19.67
N TRP A 37 -2.70 -0.74 -18.38
CA TRP A 37 -1.43 -1.21 -17.83
C TRP A 37 -1.63 -2.35 -16.83
N ASP A 38 -1.57 -2.02 -15.52
CA ASP A 38 -1.45 -2.96 -14.42
C ASP A 38 -2.65 -3.89 -14.24
N THR A 39 -3.87 -3.37 -14.43
CA THR A 39 -5.09 -4.13 -14.14
C THR A 39 -5.25 -5.32 -15.07
N GLY A 40 -5.32 -5.06 -16.37
CA GLY A 40 -5.47 -6.15 -17.35
C GLY A 40 -4.23 -7.04 -17.41
N TYR A 41 -3.02 -6.49 -17.23
CA TYR A 41 -1.80 -7.27 -17.11
C TYR A 41 -1.86 -8.25 -15.93
N GLY A 42 -2.28 -7.75 -14.75
CA GLY A 42 -2.46 -8.60 -13.56
C GLY A 42 -3.47 -9.72 -13.79
N TYR A 43 -4.60 -9.40 -14.43
CA TYR A 43 -5.67 -10.37 -14.69
C TYR A 43 -5.31 -11.38 -15.78
N ALA A 44 -4.56 -10.98 -16.82
CA ALA A 44 -4.00 -11.91 -17.79
C ALA A 44 -3.07 -12.94 -17.11
N ASN A 45 -2.20 -12.48 -16.20
CA ASN A 45 -1.33 -13.37 -15.42
C ASN A 45 -2.11 -14.33 -14.52
N PHE A 46 -3.29 -13.95 -14.02
CA PHE A 46 -4.14 -14.87 -13.24
C PHE A 46 -4.82 -15.90 -14.13
N GLU A 47 -5.36 -15.46 -15.26
CA GLU A 47 -6.03 -16.35 -16.23
C GLU A 47 -5.07 -17.39 -16.80
N TYR A 48 -3.88 -16.97 -17.20
CA TYR A 48 -2.88 -17.82 -17.85
C TYR A 48 -1.82 -18.39 -16.91
N MET A 49 -2.10 -18.46 -15.60
CA MET A 49 -1.14 -18.95 -14.61
C MET A 49 -0.52 -20.30 -14.97
N GLY A 50 0.81 -20.32 -15.03
CA GLY A 50 1.57 -21.54 -15.26
C GLY A 50 1.51 -22.09 -16.69
N THR A 51 1.00 -21.28 -17.64
CA THR A 51 1.07 -21.54 -19.08
C THR A 51 2.27 -20.80 -19.71
N GLN A 52 2.52 -21.04 -20.99
CA GLN A 52 3.55 -20.34 -21.77
C GLN A 52 3.25 -18.85 -21.99
N HIS A 53 2.03 -18.40 -21.71
CA HIS A 53 1.57 -17.02 -21.88
C HIS A 53 1.89 -16.11 -20.70
N MET A 54 2.56 -16.65 -19.67
CA MET A 54 2.97 -15.93 -18.48
C MET A 54 4.47 -16.00 -18.27
N ASP A 55 5.11 -14.85 -17.93
CA ASP A 55 6.53 -14.81 -17.57
C ASP A 55 6.79 -15.59 -16.26
N PRO A 56 7.73 -16.56 -16.26
CA PRO A 56 8.14 -17.29 -15.06
C PRO A 56 8.61 -16.37 -13.92
N MET A 57 9.20 -15.21 -14.22
CA MET A 57 9.61 -14.24 -13.21
C MET A 57 8.40 -13.74 -12.43
N TRP A 58 7.32 -13.37 -13.10
CA TRP A 58 6.08 -12.92 -12.44
C TRP A 58 5.41 -14.06 -11.68
N LEU A 59 5.33 -15.24 -12.31
CA LEU A 59 4.77 -16.43 -11.67
C LEU A 59 5.42 -16.69 -10.32
N PHE A 60 6.75 -16.75 -10.27
CA PHE A 60 7.46 -17.15 -9.06
C PHE A 60 7.73 -16.02 -8.09
N SER A 61 7.85 -14.78 -8.55
CA SER A 61 8.00 -13.62 -7.66
C SER A 61 6.71 -13.24 -6.91
N THR A 62 5.54 -13.62 -7.44
CA THR A 62 4.22 -13.35 -6.85
C THR A 62 3.35 -14.61 -6.73
N TYR A 63 3.97 -15.77 -6.54
CA TYR A 63 3.35 -17.09 -6.69
C TYR A 63 2.02 -17.26 -5.95
N LEU A 64 1.99 -16.99 -4.64
CA LEU A 64 0.78 -17.19 -3.83
C LEU A 64 -0.34 -16.21 -4.23
N THR A 65 0.02 -14.99 -4.55
CA THR A 65 -0.94 -13.99 -5.05
C THR A 65 -1.53 -14.40 -6.38
N THR A 66 -0.67 -14.84 -7.32
CA THR A 66 -1.10 -15.31 -8.63
C THR A 66 -2.02 -16.54 -8.49
N ALA A 67 -1.71 -17.47 -7.57
CA ALA A 67 -2.55 -18.63 -7.30
C ALA A 67 -3.94 -18.25 -6.74
N ILE A 68 -4.00 -17.25 -5.84
CA ILE A 68 -5.27 -16.72 -5.33
C ILE A 68 -6.04 -16.01 -6.46
N GLY A 69 -5.36 -15.20 -7.27
CA GLY A 69 -5.95 -14.53 -8.42
C GLY A 69 -6.47 -15.51 -9.48
N HIS A 70 -5.72 -16.57 -9.75
CA HIS A 70 -6.14 -17.66 -10.62
C HIS A 70 -7.39 -18.36 -10.08
N PHE A 71 -7.44 -18.65 -8.77
CA PHE A 71 -8.66 -19.17 -8.17
C PHE A 71 -9.85 -18.23 -8.39
N PHE A 72 -9.66 -16.91 -8.30
CA PHE A 72 -10.72 -15.94 -8.57
C PHE A 72 -11.15 -15.95 -10.05
N SER A 73 -10.23 -16.14 -10.99
CA SER A 73 -10.56 -16.20 -12.42
C SER A 73 -11.46 -17.38 -12.79
N LEU A 74 -11.53 -18.41 -11.92
CA LEU A 74 -12.41 -19.57 -12.08
C LEU A 74 -13.82 -19.36 -11.51
N LEU A 75 -14.07 -18.23 -10.84
CA LEU A 75 -15.36 -17.97 -10.20
C LEU A 75 -16.39 -17.37 -11.19
N PRO A 76 -17.70 -17.50 -10.91
CA PRO A 76 -18.74 -16.94 -11.77
C PRO A 76 -18.58 -15.43 -12.00
N GLY A 77 -18.68 -14.98 -13.23
CA GLY A 77 -18.55 -13.58 -13.62
C GLY A 77 -17.11 -13.06 -13.73
N ALA A 78 -16.09 -13.86 -13.40
CA ALA A 78 -14.69 -13.48 -13.48
C ALA A 78 -14.18 -13.28 -14.92
N GLY A 79 -14.89 -13.74 -15.94
CA GLY A 79 -14.57 -13.44 -17.36
C GLY A 79 -14.81 -11.97 -17.75
N THR A 80 -15.24 -11.11 -16.82
CA THR A 80 -15.42 -9.68 -17.02
C THR A 80 -14.51 -8.87 -16.10
N LEU A 81 -14.12 -7.67 -16.53
CA LEU A 81 -13.32 -6.74 -15.72
C LEU A 81 -14.01 -6.41 -14.40
N ILE A 82 -15.33 -6.19 -14.41
CA ILE A 82 -16.12 -5.92 -13.20
C ILE A 82 -16.05 -7.10 -12.23
N GLY A 83 -16.20 -8.33 -12.72
CA GLY A 83 -16.13 -9.54 -11.88
C GLY A 83 -14.77 -9.70 -11.22
N MET A 84 -13.68 -9.53 -11.96
CA MET A 84 -12.34 -9.59 -11.39
C MET A 84 -12.06 -8.44 -10.41
N ASN A 85 -12.47 -7.21 -10.74
CA ASN A 85 -12.39 -6.07 -9.84
C ASN A 85 -13.20 -6.31 -8.55
N PHE A 86 -14.35 -6.99 -8.63
CA PHE A 86 -15.13 -7.35 -7.46
C PHE A 86 -14.36 -8.31 -6.55
N TYR A 87 -13.86 -9.43 -7.08
CA TYR A 87 -13.14 -10.43 -6.28
C TYR A 87 -11.86 -9.88 -5.68
N THR A 88 -11.06 -9.17 -6.46
CA THR A 88 -9.82 -8.56 -5.97
C THR A 88 -10.09 -7.40 -5.00
N GLY A 89 -11.15 -6.62 -5.24
CA GLY A 89 -11.59 -5.53 -4.37
C GLY A 89 -12.04 -5.99 -2.98
N LEU A 90 -12.55 -7.23 -2.86
CA LEU A 90 -12.88 -7.82 -1.55
C LEU A 90 -11.69 -7.93 -0.61
N SER A 91 -10.45 -7.92 -1.12
CA SER A 91 -9.25 -7.88 -0.28
C SER A 91 -9.16 -6.60 0.54
N ILE A 92 -9.56 -5.46 -0.03
CA ILE A 92 -9.60 -4.16 0.68
C ILE A 92 -10.70 -4.19 1.73
N SER A 93 -11.87 -4.76 1.39
CA SER A 93 -12.96 -4.97 2.36
C SER A 93 -12.51 -5.85 3.53
N LEU A 94 -11.79 -6.93 3.23
CA LEU A 94 -11.21 -7.83 4.25
C LEU A 94 -10.25 -7.09 5.17
N LEU A 95 -9.33 -6.29 4.62
CA LEU A 95 -8.40 -5.46 5.39
C LEU A 95 -9.15 -4.53 6.35
N ALA A 96 -10.10 -3.75 5.83
CA ALA A 96 -10.86 -2.80 6.63
C ALA A 96 -11.67 -3.49 7.75
N VAL A 97 -12.30 -4.62 7.46
CA VAL A 97 -13.09 -5.39 8.43
C VAL A 97 -12.20 -6.04 9.50
N LEU A 98 -11.08 -6.65 9.11
CA LEU A 98 -10.11 -7.23 10.05
C LEU A 98 -9.50 -6.15 10.96
N GLY A 99 -9.08 -5.01 10.39
CA GLY A 99 -8.59 -3.85 11.13
C GLY A 99 -9.65 -3.33 12.11
N TYR A 100 -10.90 -3.17 11.63
CA TYR A 100 -12.02 -2.73 12.45
C TYR A 100 -12.26 -3.65 13.66
N TYR A 101 -12.32 -4.96 13.45
CA TYR A 101 -12.54 -5.91 14.55
C TYR A 101 -11.34 -5.99 15.49
N PHE A 102 -10.13 -5.99 14.97
CA PHE A 102 -8.94 -5.97 15.81
C PHE A 102 -8.88 -4.71 16.69
N CYS A 103 -9.04 -3.53 16.10
CA CYS A 103 -8.99 -2.28 16.83
C CYS A 103 -10.15 -2.13 17.84
N THR A 104 -11.39 -2.54 17.49
CA THR A 104 -12.55 -2.40 18.39
C THR A 104 -12.60 -3.48 19.47
N LYS A 105 -12.37 -4.75 19.12
CA LYS A 105 -12.58 -5.88 20.05
C LYS A 105 -11.33 -6.24 20.84
N VAL A 106 -10.14 -6.06 20.27
CA VAL A 106 -8.87 -6.40 20.92
C VAL A 106 -8.24 -5.16 21.56
N LEU A 107 -8.02 -4.09 20.82
CA LEU A 107 -7.42 -2.86 21.33
C LEU A 107 -8.41 -1.96 22.11
N LYS A 108 -9.72 -2.24 22.03
CA LYS A 108 -10.78 -1.50 22.72
C LYS A 108 -10.86 -0.02 22.34
N ILE A 109 -10.51 0.30 21.11
CA ILE A 109 -10.68 1.65 20.55
C ILE A 109 -12.19 1.89 20.27
N PRO A 110 -12.72 3.11 20.51
CA PRO A 110 -14.11 3.44 20.22
C PRO A 110 -14.47 3.18 18.74
N ALA A 111 -15.59 2.49 18.51
CA ALA A 111 -15.99 2.01 17.18
C ALA A 111 -16.07 3.11 16.11
N LEU A 112 -16.56 4.31 16.47
CA LEU A 112 -16.61 5.45 15.55
C LEU A 112 -15.22 5.90 15.09
N LEU A 113 -14.25 5.98 16.00
CA LEU A 113 -12.88 6.37 15.65
C LEU A 113 -12.22 5.34 14.74
N VAL A 114 -12.49 4.05 15.01
CA VAL A 114 -12.00 2.97 14.16
C VAL A 114 -12.64 3.04 12.78
N PHE A 115 -13.97 3.23 12.72
CA PHE A 115 -14.68 3.38 11.46
C PHE A 115 -14.14 4.54 10.63
N LEU A 116 -13.96 5.72 11.23
CA LEU A 116 -13.38 6.88 10.54
C LEU A 116 -11.95 6.59 10.04
N GLY A 117 -11.15 5.89 10.84
CA GLY A 117 -9.80 5.49 10.45
C GLY A 117 -9.80 4.52 9.27
N GLU A 118 -10.61 3.47 9.33
CA GLU A 118 -10.70 2.47 8.25
C GLU A 118 -11.31 3.07 6.98
N PHE A 119 -12.33 3.92 7.11
CA PHE A 119 -12.93 4.64 5.98
C PHE A 119 -11.89 5.52 5.28
N THR A 120 -11.04 6.22 6.06
CA THR A 120 -9.93 7.00 5.50
C THR A 120 -8.89 6.09 4.84
N ALA A 121 -8.53 4.95 5.45
CA ALA A 121 -7.59 3.99 4.87
C ALA A 121 -8.07 3.45 3.53
N VAL A 122 -9.35 3.06 3.44
CA VAL A 122 -9.97 2.62 2.17
C VAL A 122 -9.99 3.73 1.14
N SER A 123 -10.30 4.97 1.54
CA SER A 123 -10.28 6.13 0.63
C SER A 123 -8.87 6.45 0.12
N PHE A 124 -7.85 6.07 0.86
CA PHE A 124 -6.45 6.26 0.50
C PHE A 124 -5.90 5.16 -0.40
N CYS A 125 -6.61 4.05 -0.59
CA CYS A 125 -6.21 2.98 -1.50
C CYS A 125 -6.27 3.46 -2.96
N TRP A 126 -5.13 3.76 -3.53
CA TRP A 126 -4.97 4.30 -4.88
C TRP A 126 -4.53 3.24 -5.90
N CYS A 127 -3.88 2.16 -5.42
CA CYS A 127 -3.38 1.10 -6.27
C CYS A 127 -4.53 0.32 -6.90
N PRO A 128 -4.48 0.01 -8.21
CA PRO A 128 -5.52 -0.79 -8.83
C PRO A 128 -5.56 -2.19 -8.22
N THR A 129 -6.75 -2.77 -8.18
CA THR A 129 -6.92 -4.11 -7.61
C THR A 129 -6.29 -5.21 -8.47
N GLY A 130 -5.97 -4.92 -9.74
CA GLY A 130 -5.17 -5.78 -10.61
C GLY A 130 -3.75 -5.99 -10.10
N SER A 131 -3.15 -5.00 -9.46
CA SER A 131 -1.89 -5.12 -8.70
C SER A 131 -2.12 -5.81 -7.34
N PHE A 132 -2.79 -6.95 -7.39
CA PHE A 132 -3.36 -7.68 -6.26
C PHE A 132 -2.33 -8.11 -5.22
N TYR A 133 -1.08 -8.33 -5.61
CA TYR A 133 0.04 -8.65 -4.72
C TYR A 133 0.24 -7.60 -3.61
N ASN A 134 -0.09 -6.34 -3.84
CA ASN A 134 -0.03 -5.31 -2.81
C ASN A 134 -1.06 -5.59 -1.70
N TYR A 135 -2.32 -5.84 -2.06
CA TYR A 135 -3.39 -6.06 -1.09
C TYR A 135 -3.25 -7.38 -0.35
N VAL A 136 -2.81 -8.44 -1.03
CA VAL A 136 -2.49 -9.72 -0.38
C VAL A 136 -1.35 -9.55 0.62
N THR A 137 -0.31 -8.79 0.27
CA THR A 137 0.77 -8.40 1.18
C THR A 137 0.20 -7.73 2.44
N TYR A 138 -0.66 -6.74 2.28
CA TYR A 138 -1.22 -6.01 3.41
C TYR A 138 -2.12 -6.89 4.30
N VAL A 139 -2.87 -7.83 3.71
CA VAL A 139 -3.65 -8.81 4.47
C VAL A 139 -2.73 -9.66 5.36
N PHE A 140 -1.66 -10.22 4.80
CA PHE A 140 -0.71 -11.03 5.58
C PHE A 140 0.03 -10.20 6.64
N TYR A 141 0.39 -8.95 6.35
CA TYR A 141 0.93 -8.03 7.36
C TYR A 141 -0.06 -7.81 8.50
N LEU A 142 -1.30 -7.48 8.20
CA LEU A 142 -2.32 -7.26 9.22
C LEU A 142 -2.54 -8.51 10.07
N VAL A 143 -2.66 -9.68 9.44
CA VAL A 143 -2.80 -10.97 10.13
C VAL A 143 -1.58 -11.25 11.01
N SER A 144 -0.36 -11.02 10.50
CA SER A 144 0.87 -11.23 11.28
C SER A 144 0.94 -10.33 12.50
N VAL A 145 0.57 -9.05 12.39
CA VAL A 145 0.51 -8.11 13.52
C VAL A 145 -0.53 -8.52 14.55
N VAL A 146 -1.73 -8.90 14.09
CA VAL A 146 -2.78 -9.39 15.00
C VAL A 146 -2.27 -10.62 15.78
N CYS A 147 -1.65 -11.57 15.08
CA CYS A 147 -1.11 -12.78 15.67
C CYS A 147 0.07 -12.48 16.61
N LEU A 148 1.01 -11.62 16.24
CA LEU A 148 2.11 -11.18 17.11
C LEU A 148 1.58 -10.50 18.37
N TYR A 149 0.64 -9.58 18.22
CA TYR A 149 0.02 -8.90 19.35
C TYR A 149 -0.65 -9.89 20.32
N LEU A 150 -1.50 -10.78 19.79
CA LEU A 150 -2.19 -11.79 20.61
C LEU A 150 -1.21 -12.78 21.25
N GLY A 151 -0.18 -13.18 20.52
CA GLY A 151 0.87 -14.08 21.02
C GLY A 151 1.67 -13.48 22.16
N LEU A 152 2.14 -12.24 21.99
CA LEU A 152 2.99 -11.55 22.95
C LEU A 152 2.22 -11.00 24.16
N ALA A 153 1.07 -10.33 23.92
CA ALA A 153 0.27 -9.75 24.99
C ALA A 153 -0.42 -10.83 25.85
N ARG A 154 -0.91 -11.92 25.24
CA ARG A 154 -1.63 -12.99 25.94
C ARG A 154 -0.75 -14.21 26.26
N GLY A 155 0.52 -14.22 25.83
CA GLY A 155 1.46 -15.32 26.08
C GLY A 155 1.11 -16.66 25.41
N LYS A 156 0.32 -16.63 24.33
CA LYS A 156 -0.16 -17.83 23.61
C LYS A 156 0.74 -18.14 22.42
N LYS A 157 1.58 -19.17 22.53
CA LYS A 157 2.59 -19.56 21.52
C LYS A 157 2.00 -19.92 20.16
N GLY A 158 0.78 -20.48 20.09
CA GLY A 158 0.11 -20.80 18.84
C GLY A 158 -0.12 -19.58 17.94
N TRP A 159 -0.38 -18.40 18.54
CA TRP A 159 -0.46 -17.17 17.77
C TRP A 159 0.89 -16.70 17.21
N LEU A 160 2.01 -16.97 17.92
CA LEU A 160 3.34 -16.68 17.39
C LEU A 160 3.68 -17.58 16.21
N PHE A 161 3.29 -18.86 16.26
CA PHE A 161 3.41 -19.77 15.12
C PHE A 161 2.57 -19.26 13.93
N ALA A 162 1.30 -18.89 14.15
CA ALA A 162 0.43 -18.35 13.12
C ALA A 162 0.98 -17.04 12.51
N ALA A 163 1.61 -16.18 13.32
CA ALA A 163 2.30 -15.00 12.82
C ALA A 163 3.43 -15.36 11.85
N GLY A 164 4.24 -16.37 12.24
CA GLY A 164 5.29 -16.90 11.38
C GLY A 164 4.73 -17.45 10.06
N VAL A 165 3.64 -18.23 10.11
CA VAL A 165 2.97 -18.75 8.90
C VAL A 165 2.53 -17.60 8.00
N ALA A 166 1.89 -16.56 8.55
CA ALA A 166 1.46 -15.40 7.76
C ALA A 166 2.64 -14.69 7.08
N LEU A 167 3.76 -14.49 7.79
CA LEU A 167 4.97 -13.89 7.21
C LEU A 167 5.59 -14.79 6.12
N GLY A 168 5.66 -16.10 6.33
CA GLY A 168 6.17 -17.03 5.31
C GLY A 168 5.31 -17.08 4.05
N CYS A 169 3.98 -17.04 4.19
CA CYS A 169 3.06 -16.90 3.07
C CYS A 169 3.27 -15.58 2.32
N ASN A 170 3.55 -14.52 3.06
CA ASN A 170 3.69 -13.19 2.48
C ASN A 170 4.95 -13.06 1.58
N VAL A 171 6.03 -13.74 1.90
CA VAL A 171 7.23 -13.80 1.02
C VAL A 171 6.89 -14.38 -0.35
N LEU A 172 6.03 -15.41 -0.39
CA LEU A 172 5.59 -16.03 -1.65
C LEU A 172 4.40 -15.30 -2.31
N SER A 173 3.78 -14.36 -1.58
CA SER A 173 2.82 -13.42 -2.16
C SER A 173 3.51 -12.35 -2.98
N ARG A 174 4.70 -11.94 -2.57
CA ARG A 174 5.60 -11.04 -3.28
C ARG A 174 7.02 -11.24 -2.76
N PHE A 175 7.96 -11.64 -3.60
CA PHE A 175 9.33 -11.96 -3.18
C PHE A 175 10.04 -10.76 -2.49
N SER A 176 9.75 -9.54 -2.92
CA SER A 176 10.29 -8.32 -2.30
C SER A 176 9.81 -8.07 -0.84
N ASN A 177 8.90 -8.90 -0.31
CA ASN A 177 8.50 -8.87 1.10
C ASN A 177 9.51 -9.58 2.03
N LEU A 178 10.59 -10.15 1.52
CA LEU A 178 11.62 -10.80 2.34
C LEU A 178 12.08 -9.95 3.56
N PRO A 179 12.20 -8.61 3.48
CA PRO A 179 12.51 -7.76 4.65
C PRO A 179 11.51 -7.86 5.80
N GLU A 180 10.33 -8.43 5.60
CA GLU A 180 9.32 -8.66 6.65
C GLU A 180 9.81 -9.54 7.80
N ALA A 181 10.82 -10.36 7.55
CA ALA A 181 11.48 -11.10 8.61
C ALA A 181 11.94 -10.17 9.76
N ALA A 182 12.15 -8.87 9.48
CA ALA A 182 12.45 -7.84 10.49
C ALA A 182 11.29 -7.62 11.50
N MET A 183 10.06 -8.10 11.25
CA MET A 183 8.97 -8.09 12.23
C MET A 183 9.34 -8.85 13.52
N ILE A 184 10.30 -9.78 13.45
CA ILE A 184 10.86 -10.47 14.64
C ILE A 184 11.48 -9.49 15.64
N VAL A 185 11.95 -8.34 15.19
CA VAL A 185 12.46 -7.26 16.06
C VAL A 185 11.40 -6.82 17.06
N GLY A 186 10.12 -6.84 16.67
CA GLY A 186 8.99 -6.55 17.56
C GLY A 186 8.91 -7.51 18.74
N VAL A 187 9.19 -8.79 18.53
CA VAL A 187 9.26 -9.82 19.59
C VAL A 187 10.39 -9.49 20.57
N TRP A 188 11.57 -9.16 20.04
CA TRP A 188 12.75 -8.84 20.87
C TRP A 188 12.57 -7.54 21.63
N ALA A 189 12.11 -6.48 20.95
CA ALA A 189 11.87 -5.17 21.57
C ALA A 189 10.85 -5.28 22.72
N TYR A 190 9.73 -5.99 22.50
CA TYR A 190 8.72 -6.18 23.52
C TYR A 190 9.27 -7.01 24.72
N GLY A 191 10.02 -8.05 24.45
CA GLY A 191 10.67 -8.83 25.50
C GLY A 191 11.64 -7.99 26.35
N ILE A 192 12.44 -7.14 25.70
CA ILE A 192 13.36 -6.22 26.38
C ILE A 192 12.58 -5.20 27.21
N ILE A 193 11.50 -4.61 26.69
CA ILE A 193 10.64 -3.67 27.43
C ILE A 193 10.10 -4.36 28.71
N CYS A 194 9.53 -5.56 28.58
CA CYS A 194 9.01 -6.32 29.71
C CYS A 194 10.10 -6.60 30.78
N TRP A 195 11.31 -6.91 30.32
CA TRP A 195 12.44 -7.16 31.24
C TRP A 195 12.91 -5.90 31.94
N LEU A 196 13.04 -4.77 31.24
CA LEU A 196 13.44 -3.49 31.83
C LEU A 196 12.44 -3.04 32.91
N GLU A 197 11.16 -3.22 32.68
CA GLU A 197 10.11 -2.90 33.65
C GLU A 197 10.17 -3.83 34.87
N ALA A 198 10.30 -5.15 34.65
CA ALA A 198 10.46 -6.11 35.75
C ALA A 198 11.71 -5.81 36.59
N ARG A 199 12.82 -5.42 35.93
CA ARG A 199 14.07 -5.04 36.62
C ARG A 199 13.91 -3.77 37.45
N LYS A 200 13.10 -2.80 36.96
CA LYS A 200 12.77 -1.57 37.69
C LYS A 200 11.88 -1.86 38.91
N GLU A 201 10.89 -2.75 38.78
CA GLU A 201 10.03 -3.19 39.89
C GLU A 201 10.82 -3.91 40.97
N ILE A 202 11.75 -4.81 40.59
CA ILE A 202 12.68 -5.47 41.53
C ILE A 202 13.54 -4.44 42.29
N GLY A 203 13.99 -3.39 41.61
CA GLY A 203 14.75 -2.31 42.26
C GLY A 203 13.92 -1.51 43.27
N LYS A 204 12.66 -1.19 42.91
CA LYS A 204 11.77 -0.43 43.80
C LYS A 204 11.32 -1.20 45.04
N SER A 205 10.92 -2.46 44.88
CA SER A 205 10.40 -3.29 45.99
C SER A 205 11.43 -3.59 47.06
N LEU A 206 12.71 -3.51 46.71
CA LEU A 206 13.82 -3.82 47.65
C LEU A 206 14.51 -2.55 48.19
N GLY A 207 14.42 -1.40 47.48
CA GLY A 207 14.81 -0.09 48.01
C GLY A 207 13.91 0.38 49.17
N GLN A 208 12.69 -0.16 49.27
CA GLN A 208 11.79 0.05 50.42
C GLN A 208 12.11 -0.85 51.62
N ALA A 209 12.95 -1.87 51.49
CA ALA A 209 13.27 -2.87 52.54
C ALA A 209 14.54 -2.55 53.34
N GLY A 210 15.17 -1.38 53.14
CA GLY A 210 16.41 -0.98 53.81
C GLY A 210 17.69 -1.49 53.13
N GLU A 211 18.74 -0.66 53.11
CA GLU A 211 20.03 -0.98 52.47
C GLU A 211 20.89 -1.87 53.38
N THR A 212 20.74 -3.20 53.27
CA THR A 212 21.68 -4.14 53.87
C THR A 212 22.44 -4.87 52.76
N THR A 213 23.67 -5.35 53.07
CA THR A 213 24.51 -6.10 52.11
C THR A 213 23.78 -7.36 51.59
N GLU A 214 23.04 -8.03 52.45
CA GLU A 214 22.21 -9.20 52.11
C GLU A 214 21.08 -8.86 51.14
N THR A 215 20.51 -7.66 51.27
CA THR A 215 19.47 -7.15 50.34
C THR A 215 20.04 -6.87 48.96
N ALA A 216 21.26 -6.33 48.86
CA ALA A 216 21.95 -6.05 47.60
C ALA A 216 22.26 -7.34 46.81
N GLU A 217 22.70 -8.40 47.48
CA GLU A 217 22.96 -9.71 46.86
C GLU A 217 21.67 -10.37 46.35
N LYS A 218 20.60 -10.32 47.14
CA LYS A 218 19.27 -10.81 46.73
C LYS A 218 18.75 -10.07 45.52
N ILE A 219 18.95 -8.74 45.42
CA ILE A 219 18.61 -7.92 44.26
C ILE A 219 19.39 -8.39 43.02
N LYS A 220 20.71 -8.56 43.15
CA LYS A 220 21.58 -9.00 42.05
C LYS A 220 21.18 -10.40 41.56
N ALA A 221 20.88 -11.33 42.45
CA ALA A 221 20.43 -12.67 42.11
C ALA A 221 19.08 -12.67 41.37
N ARG A 222 18.09 -11.90 41.85
CA ARG A 222 16.77 -11.76 41.19
C ARG A 222 16.89 -11.09 39.82
N LYS A 223 17.71 -10.05 39.67
CA LYS A 223 17.98 -9.40 38.37
C LYS A 223 18.62 -10.38 37.36
N LYS A 224 19.57 -11.22 37.84
CA LYS A 224 20.21 -12.29 37.05
C LYS A 224 19.18 -13.33 36.61
N ALA A 225 18.35 -13.81 37.54
CA ALA A 225 17.29 -14.78 37.25
C ALA A 225 16.26 -14.23 36.24
N ALA A 226 15.87 -12.95 36.36
CA ALA A 226 15.01 -12.28 35.41
C ALA A 226 15.64 -12.21 34.01
N GLY A 227 16.95 -12.00 33.88
CA GLY A 227 17.68 -12.03 32.62
C GLY A 227 17.68 -13.42 31.96
N VAL A 228 17.90 -14.48 32.76
CA VAL A 228 17.84 -15.87 32.27
C VAL A 228 16.43 -16.21 31.76
N LYS A 229 15.41 -15.83 32.53
CA LYS A 229 13.99 -16.03 32.13
C LYS A 229 13.65 -15.29 30.84
N LEU A 230 14.11 -14.04 30.67
CA LEU A 230 13.95 -13.29 29.42
C LEU A 230 14.57 -14.04 28.26
N ARG A 231 15.86 -14.42 28.36
CA ARG A 231 16.58 -15.12 27.30
C ARG A 231 15.84 -16.39 26.85
N LYS A 232 15.38 -17.21 27.82
CA LYS A 232 14.59 -18.41 27.52
C LYS A 232 13.29 -18.09 26.83
N LYS A 233 12.57 -17.04 27.27
CA LYS A 233 11.32 -16.60 26.64
C LYS A 233 11.57 -16.10 25.23
N LEU A 234 12.56 -15.24 24.99
CA LEU A 234 12.90 -14.73 23.68
C LEU A 234 13.24 -15.86 22.70
N LEU A 235 14.06 -16.83 23.11
CA LEU A 235 14.37 -17.98 22.27
C LEU A 235 13.13 -18.82 21.93
N GLN A 236 12.22 -19.01 22.88
CA GLN A 236 10.98 -19.74 22.64
C GLN A 236 10.03 -19.00 21.73
N ASP A 237 9.82 -17.70 21.95
CA ASP A 237 8.91 -16.88 21.16
C ASP A 237 9.43 -16.72 19.72
N THR A 238 10.75 -16.49 19.56
CA THR A 238 11.44 -16.46 18.25
C THR A 238 11.34 -17.81 17.55
N GLY A 239 11.63 -18.90 18.27
CA GLY A 239 11.57 -20.27 17.72
C GLY A 239 10.17 -20.64 17.23
N MET A 240 9.11 -20.21 17.92
CA MET A 240 7.73 -20.44 17.47
C MET A 240 7.39 -19.65 16.20
N CYS A 241 7.80 -18.37 16.11
CA CYS A 241 7.63 -17.60 14.89
C CYS A 241 8.41 -18.22 13.71
N LEU A 242 9.67 -18.57 13.95
CA LEU A 242 10.52 -19.19 12.92
C LEU A 242 9.97 -20.54 12.48
N ALA A 243 9.47 -21.37 13.39
CA ALA A 243 8.83 -22.65 13.05
C ALA A 243 7.61 -22.44 12.13
N GLY A 244 6.76 -21.46 12.43
CA GLY A 244 5.63 -21.11 11.55
C GLY A 244 6.08 -20.63 10.18
N TYR A 245 7.06 -19.74 10.14
CA TYR A 245 7.64 -19.19 8.91
C TYR A 245 8.23 -20.30 8.01
N LEU A 246 9.06 -21.15 8.58
CA LEU A 246 9.65 -22.27 7.83
C LEU A 246 8.60 -23.30 7.40
N THR A 247 7.56 -23.54 8.20
CA THR A 247 6.47 -24.44 7.81
C THR A 247 5.75 -23.92 6.57
N ALA A 248 5.42 -22.63 6.50
CA ALA A 248 4.79 -22.03 5.33
C ALA A 248 5.69 -22.15 4.08
N LEU A 249 6.97 -21.81 4.23
CA LEU A 249 7.93 -21.91 3.12
C LEU A 249 8.09 -23.35 2.65
N LEU A 250 8.24 -24.31 3.55
CA LEU A 250 8.41 -25.74 3.19
C LEU A 250 7.18 -26.29 2.45
N VAL A 251 5.96 -25.94 2.90
CA VAL A 251 4.74 -26.40 2.25
C VAL A 251 4.63 -25.80 0.85
N LEU A 252 4.85 -24.50 0.71
CA LEU A 252 4.68 -23.81 -0.57
C LEU A 252 5.80 -24.18 -1.56
N PHE A 253 7.06 -24.24 -1.11
CA PHE A 253 8.17 -24.72 -1.96
C PHE A 253 8.02 -26.20 -2.31
N GLY A 254 7.51 -27.02 -1.40
CA GLY A 254 7.19 -28.42 -1.70
C GLY A 254 6.14 -28.55 -2.82
N TYR A 255 5.11 -27.70 -2.78
CA TYR A 255 4.11 -27.65 -3.85
C TYR A 255 4.71 -27.16 -5.19
N ILE A 256 5.52 -26.08 -5.16
CA ILE A 256 6.22 -25.56 -6.35
C ILE A 256 7.13 -26.64 -6.94
N GLN A 257 7.89 -27.36 -6.12
CA GLN A 257 8.76 -28.46 -6.56
C GLN A 257 7.97 -29.56 -7.30
N ILE A 258 6.80 -29.94 -6.77
CA ILE A 258 5.97 -30.99 -7.37
C ILE A 258 5.34 -30.54 -8.69
N ARG A 259 4.92 -29.26 -8.75
CA ARG A 259 4.13 -28.76 -9.90
C ARG A 259 4.99 -28.23 -11.05
N TYR A 260 6.08 -27.55 -10.74
CA TYR A 260 6.91 -26.82 -11.71
C TYR A 260 8.38 -27.26 -11.73
N GLY A 261 8.88 -27.81 -10.63
CA GLY A 261 10.31 -28.03 -10.39
C GLY A 261 11.00 -26.81 -9.76
N MET A 262 11.95 -27.08 -8.86
CA MET A 262 12.70 -26.01 -8.16
C MET A 262 13.64 -25.27 -9.11
N ASP A 263 14.11 -25.92 -10.17
CA ASP A 263 14.99 -25.32 -11.18
C ASP A 263 14.29 -24.15 -11.89
N GLU A 264 13.02 -24.34 -12.28
CA GLU A 264 12.23 -23.28 -12.91
C GLU A 264 11.93 -22.13 -11.94
N TYR A 265 11.65 -22.45 -10.67
CA TYR A 265 11.51 -21.43 -9.63
C TYR A 265 12.79 -20.58 -9.50
N VAL A 266 13.95 -21.23 -9.39
CA VAL A 266 15.24 -20.54 -9.24
C VAL A 266 15.53 -19.68 -10.48
N LYS A 267 15.31 -20.20 -11.69
CA LYS A 267 15.48 -19.42 -12.93
C LYS A 267 14.58 -18.18 -12.94
N GLY A 268 13.29 -18.31 -12.58
CA GLY A 268 12.37 -17.18 -12.51
C GLY A 268 12.81 -16.12 -11.48
N ILE A 269 13.26 -16.54 -10.29
CA ILE A 269 13.76 -15.61 -9.28
C ILE A 269 15.09 -14.95 -9.70
N LEU A 270 15.98 -15.66 -10.38
CA LEU A 270 17.23 -15.07 -10.90
C LEU A 270 16.93 -13.98 -11.93
N ARG A 271 15.90 -14.13 -12.78
CA ARG A 271 15.43 -13.05 -13.67
C ARG A 271 15.01 -11.80 -12.89
N LEU A 272 14.38 -11.93 -11.72
CA LEU A 272 14.03 -10.79 -10.87
C LEU A 272 15.28 -10.00 -10.44
N PHE A 273 16.38 -10.68 -10.13
CA PHE A 273 17.63 -9.99 -9.76
C PHE A 273 18.31 -9.32 -10.96
N SER A 274 18.15 -9.85 -12.17
CA SER A 274 18.70 -9.20 -13.36
C SER A 274 18.03 -7.85 -13.70
N MET A 275 16.82 -7.59 -13.21
CA MET A 275 16.19 -6.27 -13.31
C MET A 275 17.02 -5.16 -12.65
N THR A 276 17.71 -5.47 -11.54
CA THR A 276 18.48 -4.49 -10.77
C THR A 276 19.77 -4.06 -11.46
N GLU A 277 20.20 -4.77 -12.48
CA GLU A 277 21.45 -4.47 -13.22
C GLU A 277 21.24 -3.47 -14.36
N VAL A 278 20.05 -3.38 -14.90
CA VAL A 278 19.74 -2.61 -16.12
C VAL A 278 18.80 -1.43 -15.87
N ALA A 279 17.82 -1.59 -15.01
CA ALA A 279 16.87 -0.52 -14.72
C ALA A 279 17.44 0.46 -13.67
N THR A 280 17.68 1.71 -14.07
CA THR A 280 18.23 2.75 -13.19
C THR A 280 17.39 3.01 -11.94
N ASP A 281 16.08 2.71 -12.01
CA ASP A 281 15.13 2.91 -10.91
C ASP A 281 15.05 1.72 -9.93
N TYR A 282 15.61 0.55 -10.30
CA TYR A 282 15.55 -0.68 -9.49
C TYR A 282 16.90 -1.06 -8.84
N THR A 283 17.76 -0.09 -8.56
CA THR A 283 18.99 -0.35 -7.80
C THR A 283 18.67 -0.65 -6.33
N ALA A 284 19.48 -1.46 -5.66
CA ALA A 284 19.34 -1.71 -4.23
C ALA A 284 19.32 -0.41 -3.40
N ALA A 285 20.08 0.60 -3.84
CA ALA A 285 20.09 1.92 -3.24
C ALA A 285 18.74 2.64 -3.41
N SER A 286 18.13 2.63 -4.61
CA SER A 286 16.85 3.28 -4.86
C SER A 286 15.69 2.62 -4.08
N MET A 287 15.70 1.30 -3.93
CA MET A 287 14.70 0.53 -3.16
C MET A 287 14.73 0.81 -1.66
N ILE A 288 15.87 1.25 -1.11
CA ILE A 288 16.01 1.59 0.31
C ILE A 288 15.95 3.11 0.50
N MET A 289 16.69 3.86 -0.29
CA MET A 289 16.85 5.30 -0.09
C MET A 289 15.69 6.12 -0.65
N GLY A 290 14.95 5.61 -1.63
CA GLY A 290 13.84 6.34 -2.27
C GLY A 290 12.72 6.74 -1.31
N MET A 291 12.46 5.95 -0.25
CA MET A 291 11.50 6.33 0.78
C MET A 291 11.99 7.49 1.65
N PHE A 292 13.31 7.57 1.94
CA PHE A 292 13.88 8.66 2.72
C PHE A 292 13.84 9.99 1.97
N ASP A 293 14.00 9.95 0.65
CA ASP A 293 13.90 11.13 -0.20
C ASP A 293 12.55 11.85 -0.02
N TRP A 294 11.45 11.10 0.04
CA TRP A 294 10.13 11.70 0.27
C TRP A 294 9.96 12.27 1.67
N TYR A 295 10.52 11.65 2.70
CA TYR A 295 10.53 12.25 4.03
C TYR A 295 11.34 13.55 4.04
N PHE A 296 12.52 13.60 3.37
CA PHE A 296 13.34 14.79 3.29
C PHE A 296 12.65 15.93 2.51
N GLN A 297 12.03 15.61 1.38
CA GLN A 297 11.26 16.61 0.61
C GLN A 297 10.09 17.16 1.42
N ASN A 298 9.42 16.32 2.21
CA ASN A 298 8.29 16.71 3.02
C ASN A 298 8.67 17.60 4.21
N LEU A 299 9.94 17.61 4.65
CA LEU A 299 10.42 18.52 5.70
C LEU A 299 10.11 20.00 5.40
N TYR A 300 10.05 20.37 4.12
CA TYR A 300 9.59 21.70 3.71
C TYR A 300 8.23 22.06 4.30
N TRP A 301 7.27 21.15 4.27
CA TRP A 301 5.92 21.34 4.80
C TRP A 301 5.88 21.21 6.31
N GLU A 302 6.56 20.24 6.86
CA GLU A 302 6.58 19.95 8.28
C GLU A 302 7.23 21.08 9.09
N ILE A 303 8.33 21.65 8.61
CA ILE A 303 8.97 22.82 9.24
C ILE A 303 8.01 24.01 9.27
N ARG A 304 7.27 24.26 8.21
CA ARG A 304 6.28 25.35 8.18
C ARG A 304 5.11 25.11 9.12
N MET A 305 4.61 23.89 9.23
CA MET A 305 3.62 23.54 10.25
C MET A 305 4.18 23.75 11.67
N CYS A 306 5.46 23.43 11.89
CA CYS A 306 6.13 23.72 13.15
C CYS A 306 6.25 25.22 13.43
N VAL A 307 6.40 26.09 12.42
CA VAL A 307 6.36 27.55 12.60
C VAL A 307 4.98 27.99 13.13
N PHE A 308 3.88 27.50 12.55
CA PHE A 308 2.53 27.77 13.08
C PHE A 308 2.38 27.29 14.52
N LEU A 309 2.94 26.12 14.83
CA LEU A 309 2.93 25.58 16.19
C LEU A 309 3.69 26.48 17.17
N VAL A 310 4.89 26.92 16.82
CA VAL A 310 5.68 27.84 17.66
C VAL A 310 4.96 29.15 17.86
N VAL A 311 4.40 29.75 16.80
CA VAL A 311 3.60 30.99 16.89
C VAL A 311 2.42 30.80 17.86
N GLY A 312 1.69 29.69 17.76
CA GLY A 312 0.56 29.38 18.65
C GLY A 312 0.99 29.21 20.11
N ILE A 313 2.09 28.49 20.36
CA ILE A 313 2.62 28.29 21.72
C ILE A 313 3.10 29.61 22.32
N VAL A 314 3.80 30.44 21.56
CA VAL A 314 4.27 31.75 22.03
C VAL A 314 3.09 32.68 22.31
N ALA A 315 2.11 32.77 21.41
CA ALA A 315 0.94 33.60 21.59
C ALA A 315 0.18 33.22 22.86
N VAL A 316 -0.10 31.93 23.07
CA VAL A 316 -0.79 31.46 24.28
C VAL A 316 0.09 31.63 25.52
N GLY A 317 1.40 31.42 25.43
CA GLY A 317 2.32 31.69 26.52
C GLY A 317 2.29 33.18 26.99
N VAL A 318 2.17 34.12 26.04
CA VAL A 318 1.99 35.56 26.37
C VAL A 318 0.64 35.81 27.07
N LEU A 319 -0.45 35.19 26.57
CA LEU A 319 -1.78 35.33 27.23
C LEU A 319 -1.75 34.78 28.66
N GLU A 320 -1.14 33.62 28.89
CA GLU A 320 -1.01 33.04 30.23
C GLU A 320 -0.10 33.90 31.16
N LEU A 321 0.94 34.50 30.57
CA LEU A 321 1.78 35.43 31.33
C LEU A 321 0.97 36.65 31.76
N ILE A 322 0.17 37.26 30.90
CA ILE A 322 -0.73 38.39 31.23
C ILE A 322 -1.72 37.97 32.34
N ASP A 323 -2.33 36.78 32.23
CA ASP A 323 -3.26 36.25 33.23
C ASP A 323 -2.60 36.13 34.62
N SER A 324 -1.35 35.66 34.64
CA SER A 324 -0.55 35.50 35.85
C SER A 324 -0.27 36.83 36.60
N TYR A 325 -0.17 37.94 35.85
CA TYR A 325 0.04 39.28 36.42
C TYR A 325 -1.26 39.95 36.84
N VAL A 326 -2.31 39.90 36.01
CA VAL A 326 -3.55 40.69 36.23
C VAL A 326 -4.45 40.05 37.30
N ARG A 327 -4.55 38.72 37.33
CA ARG A 327 -5.29 37.92 38.33
C ARG A 327 -6.74 38.39 38.61
N LYS A 328 -7.44 38.87 37.59
CA LYS A 328 -8.87 39.26 37.67
C LYS A 328 -9.72 38.24 36.90
N ASP A 329 -10.77 37.70 37.53
CA ASP A 329 -11.65 36.67 36.95
C ASP A 329 -12.23 37.06 35.58
N THR A 330 -12.60 38.33 35.40
CA THR A 330 -13.12 38.84 34.13
C THR A 330 -12.05 38.78 33.03
N VAL A 331 -10.81 39.17 33.36
CA VAL A 331 -9.68 39.16 32.43
C VAL A 331 -9.32 37.74 32.08
N THR A 332 -9.24 36.84 33.06
CA THR A 332 -8.99 35.40 32.84
C THR A 332 -10.01 34.79 31.88
N LYS A 333 -11.31 35.10 32.00
CA LYS A 333 -12.35 34.63 31.09
C LYS A 333 -12.13 35.16 29.66
N VAL A 334 -11.82 36.43 29.50
CA VAL A 334 -11.54 37.02 28.18
C VAL A 334 -10.30 36.40 27.55
N LEU A 335 -9.20 36.22 28.29
CA LEU A 335 -7.98 35.63 27.81
C LEU A 335 -8.19 34.18 27.37
N ARG A 336 -9.00 33.39 28.08
CA ARG A 336 -9.37 32.03 27.63
C ARG A 336 -10.17 32.03 26.34
N ILE A 337 -11.10 32.96 26.14
CA ILE A 337 -11.84 33.10 24.88
C ILE A 337 -10.87 33.45 23.75
N LEU A 338 -9.93 34.37 23.97
CA LEU A 338 -8.91 34.75 23.01
C LEU A 338 -7.96 33.57 22.66
N GLU A 339 -7.57 32.79 23.67
CA GLU A 339 -6.79 31.57 23.47
C GLU A 339 -7.51 30.59 22.54
N TRP A 340 -8.78 30.28 22.81
CA TRP A 340 -9.58 29.38 22.01
C TRP A 340 -9.79 29.91 20.59
N ALA A 341 -10.30 31.12 20.47
CA ALA A 341 -10.57 31.75 19.18
C ALA A 341 -9.28 31.93 18.36
N GLY A 342 -8.20 32.38 19.01
CA GLY A 342 -6.89 32.53 18.36
C GLY A 342 -6.30 31.21 17.89
N SER A 343 -6.40 30.14 18.69
CA SER A 343 -5.91 28.83 18.33
C SER A 343 -6.71 28.24 17.14
N ILE A 344 -8.03 28.40 17.12
CA ILE A 344 -8.88 27.98 16.00
C ILE A 344 -8.56 28.78 14.73
N ALA A 345 -8.45 30.11 14.87
CA ALA A 345 -8.11 30.99 13.76
C ALA A 345 -6.74 30.64 13.17
N LEU A 346 -5.74 30.39 14.03
CA LEU A 346 -4.40 29.99 13.60
C LEU A 346 -4.44 28.65 12.83
N ALA A 347 -5.22 27.67 13.30
CA ALA A 347 -5.40 26.41 12.61
C ALA A 347 -6.09 26.60 11.24
N ALA A 348 -7.12 27.45 11.17
CA ALA A 348 -7.79 27.78 9.91
C ALA A 348 -6.84 28.46 8.92
N VAL A 349 -6.03 29.42 9.41
CA VAL A 349 -4.99 30.09 8.59
C VAL A 349 -3.95 29.10 8.10
N MET A 350 -3.48 28.18 8.95
CA MET A 350 -2.55 27.12 8.55
C MET A 350 -3.15 26.24 7.46
N VAL A 351 -4.36 25.74 7.64
CA VAL A 351 -5.04 24.87 6.64
C VAL A 351 -5.23 25.62 5.33
N PHE A 352 -5.71 26.86 5.37
CA PHE A 352 -5.88 27.69 4.18
C PHE A 352 -4.54 27.95 3.47
N TRP A 353 -3.49 28.25 4.23
CA TRP A 353 -2.16 28.48 3.68
C TRP A 353 -1.59 27.21 3.02
N LEU A 354 -1.66 26.05 3.70
CA LEU A 354 -1.24 24.76 3.15
C LEU A 354 -1.94 24.47 1.82
N TYR A 355 -3.25 24.65 1.77
CA TYR A 355 -4.04 24.43 0.56
C TYR A 355 -3.66 25.40 -0.56
N ARG A 356 -3.42 26.69 -0.25
CA ARG A 356 -3.03 27.72 -1.24
C ARG A 356 -1.62 27.48 -1.80
N GLN A 357 -0.70 26.96 -1.00
CA GLN A 357 0.70 26.74 -1.38
C GLN A 357 0.93 25.40 -2.13
N GLY A 358 -0.10 24.59 -2.34
CA GLY A 358 0.01 23.34 -3.08
C GLY A 358 0.46 22.13 -2.24
N PHE A 359 0.25 22.18 -0.91
CA PHE A 359 0.40 20.99 -0.06
C PHE A 359 -0.53 19.85 -0.49
N CYS A 360 -1.71 20.19 -1.01
CA CYS A 360 -2.64 19.29 -1.65
C CYS A 360 -2.93 19.81 -3.06
N ALA A 361 -2.88 18.95 -4.07
CA ALA A 361 -3.43 19.29 -5.37
C ALA A 361 -4.96 19.49 -5.25
N ARG A 362 -5.49 20.35 -6.11
CA ARG A 362 -6.93 20.64 -6.16
C ARG A 362 -7.67 19.71 -7.11
N GLU A 363 -6.93 19.04 -7.95
CA GLU A 363 -7.42 18.03 -8.86
C GLU A 363 -7.21 16.66 -8.23
N TYR A 364 -8.21 15.82 -8.30
CA TYR A 364 -8.19 14.49 -7.69
C TYR A 364 -7.92 13.40 -8.73
N THR A 365 -7.40 13.77 -9.88
CA THR A 365 -7.07 12.89 -11.00
C THR A 365 -5.65 12.30 -10.90
N ASN A 366 -4.84 12.80 -9.97
CA ASN A 366 -3.46 12.36 -9.75
C ASN A 366 -3.10 12.30 -8.25
N TYR A 367 -1.97 11.68 -7.95
CA TYR A 367 -1.49 11.48 -6.59
C TYR A 367 -1.05 12.77 -5.86
N GLY A 368 -0.86 13.87 -6.57
CA GLY A 368 -0.53 15.16 -5.97
C GLY A 368 -1.55 15.60 -4.90
N ALA A 369 -2.79 15.09 -5.00
CA ALA A 369 -3.83 15.34 -4.01
C ALA A 369 -3.50 14.77 -2.62
N ILE A 370 -2.72 13.69 -2.53
CA ILE A 370 -2.54 12.90 -1.30
C ILE A 370 -1.08 12.71 -0.87
N ILE A 371 -0.08 12.97 -1.74
CA ILE A 371 1.33 12.66 -1.44
C ILE A 371 1.80 13.35 -0.16
N TRP A 372 1.84 14.68 -0.12
CA TRP A 372 2.40 15.40 1.02
C TRP A 372 1.58 15.25 2.30
N PRO A 373 0.23 15.29 2.25
CA PRO A 373 -0.59 14.93 3.40
C PRO A 373 -0.32 13.52 3.93
N GLY A 374 -0.15 12.55 3.03
CA GLY A 374 0.17 11.16 3.38
C GLY A 374 1.53 11.02 4.03
N VAL A 375 2.59 11.63 3.46
CA VAL A 375 3.94 11.58 4.05
C VAL A 375 3.96 12.26 5.42
N THR A 376 3.29 13.42 5.58
CA THR A 376 3.13 14.08 6.89
C THR A 376 2.43 13.18 7.90
N PHE A 377 1.37 12.47 7.47
CA PHE A 377 0.68 11.51 8.34
C PHE A 377 1.59 10.35 8.76
N LEU A 378 2.41 9.81 7.84
CA LEU A 378 3.39 8.77 8.15
C LEU A 378 4.44 9.28 9.13
N THR A 379 5.00 10.48 8.94
CA THR A 379 5.95 11.12 9.87
C THR A 379 5.35 11.26 11.27
N LEU A 380 4.11 11.80 11.37
CA LEU A 380 3.41 11.90 12.65
C LEU A 380 3.18 10.53 13.29
N THR A 381 2.86 9.52 12.51
CA THR A 381 2.67 8.15 13.00
C THR A 381 3.96 7.60 13.58
N LEU A 382 5.09 7.76 12.90
CA LEU A 382 6.40 7.34 13.40
C LEU A 382 6.76 8.06 14.70
N LEU A 383 6.59 9.38 14.76
CA LEU A 383 6.88 10.18 15.96
C LEU A 383 5.98 9.79 17.15
N VAL A 384 4.68 9.64 16.94
CA VAL A 384 3.73 9.28 18.00
C VAL A 384 3.98 7.85 18.50
N THR A 385 4.24 6.89 17.60
CA THR A 385 4.52 5.51 17.99
C THR A 385 5.83 5.40 18.76
N LEU A 386 6.90 6.07 18.34
CA LEU A 386 8.16 6.15 19.09
C LEU A 386 7.95 6.80 20.46
N TRP A 387 7.25 7.94 20.50
CA TRP A 387 6.93 8.58 21.78
C TRP A 387 6.20 7.64 22.74
N ARG A 388 5.21 6.86 22.24
CA ARG A 388 4.46 5.91 23.07
C ARG A 388 5.32 4.73 23.55
N ILE A 389 6.22 4.21 22.71
CA ILE A 389 7.15 3.14 23.09
C ILE A 389 8.03 3.58 24.27
N PHE A 390 8.55 4.81 24.21
CA PHE A 390 9.46 5.33 25.23
C PHE A 390 8.76 6.01 26.42
N THR A 391 7.44 6.21 26.37
CA THR A 391 6.69 6.80 27.49
C THR A 391 6.63 5.82 28.66
N PRO A 392 7.21 6.15 29.85
CA PRO A 392 7.26 5.22 30.98
C PRO A 392 5.88 4.80 31.53
N SER A 393 4.90 5.69 31.44
CA SER A 393 3.53 5.47 31.93
C SER A 393 2.63 4.74 30.93
N ALA A 394 3.09 4.48 29.69
CA ALA A 394 2.30 3.77 28.71
C ALA A 394 2.18 2.27 29.09
N PRO A 395 0.98 1.67 28.99
CA PRO A 395 0.78 0.25 29.19
C PRO A 395 1.64 -0.59 28.23
N ARG A 396 2.06 -1.79 28.65
CA ARG A 396 2.87 -2.71 27.83
C ARG A 396 2.21 -3.04 26.49
N GLU A 397 0.91 -3.28 26.52
CA GLU A 397 0.13 -3.57 25.30
C GLU A 397 0.10 -2.39 24.32
N GLU A 398 0.06 -1.15 24.82
CA GLU A 398 0.12 0.05 24.00
C GLU A 398 1.52 0.25 23.41
N LYS A 399 2.59 -0.02 24.16
CA LYS A 399 3.96 -0.02 23.64
C LYS A 399 4.16 -1.08 22.55
N LEU A 400 3.57 -2.27 22.74
CA LEU A 400 3.63 -3.36 21.76
C LEU A 400 2.97 -2.94 20.45
N ILE A 401 1.70 -2.50 20.49
CA ILE A 401 1.01 -2.11 19.26
C ILE A 401 1.67 -0.91 18.58
N SER A 402 2.20 0.05 19.35
CA SER A 402 2.96 1.17 18.80
C SER A 402 4.20 0.69 18.05
N GLY A 403 4.94 -0.27 18.63
CA GLY A 403 6.12 -0.87 18.00
C GLY A 403 5.77 -1.64 16.72
N LEU A 404 4.68 -2.38 16.73
CA LEU A 404 4.22 -3.12 15.54
C LEU A 404 3.76 -2.18 14.42
N ILE A 405 3.05 -1.10 14.73
CA ILE A 405 2.66 -0.07 13.74
C ILE A 405 3.91 0.65 13.20
N PHE A 406 4.86 1.01 14.07
CA PHE A 406 6.13 1.60 13.65
C PHE A 406 6.85 0.71 12.64
N LEU A 407 6.97 -0.58 12.93
CA LEU A 407 7.62 -1.55 12.04
C LEU A 407 6.88 -1.68 10.70
N ILE A 408 5.54 -1.78 10.71
CA ILE A 408 4.77 -1.87 9.45
C ILE A 408 5.00 -0.65 8.57
N VAL A 409 4.92 0.56 9.12
CA VAL A 409 5.13 1.79 8.34
C VAL A 409 6.50 1.79 7.67
N TRP A 410 7.53 1.30 8.36
CA TRP A 410 8.88 1.21 7.81
C TRP A 410 9.03 0.09 6.78
N ILE A 411 8.56 -1.11 7.10
CA ILE A 411 8.85 -2.33 6.34
C ILE A 411 8.05 -2.36 5.03
N THR A 412 6.81 -1.84 5.02
CA THR A 412 5.92 -1.94 3.85
C THR A 412 6.51 -1.30 2.58
N SER A 413 7.33 -0.27 2.70
CA SER A 413 7.97 0.39 1.55
C SER A 413 9.34 -0.17 1.20
N LEU A 414 9.95 -1.02 2.05
CA LEU A 414 11.25 -1.62 1.79
C LEU A 414 11.17 -2.66 0.65
N GLY A 415 12.16 -2.65 -0.23
CA GLY A 415 12.21 -3.56 -1.37
C GLY A 415 11.32 -3.16 -2.55
N SER A 416 10.83 -1.92 -2.56
CA SER A 416 10.05 -1.34 -3.66
C SER A 416 10.66 0.00 -4.09
N ASN A 417 10.77 0.23 -5.41
CA ASN A 417 11.16 1.54 -5.95
C ASN A 417 10.01 2.57 -5.87
N ASN A 418 8.83 2.15 -5.41
CA ASN A 418 7.63 3.00 -5.29
C ASN A 418 7.67 3.95 -4.07
N LYS A 419 8.86 4.27 -3.55
CA LYS A 419 9.06 5.24 -2.45
C LYS A 419 8.15 4.93 -1.26
N LEU A 420 7.30 5.88 -0.83
CA LEU A 420 6.37 5.70 0.31
C LEU A 420 4.96 5.27 -0.11
N TYR A 421 4.68 5.11 -1.39
CA TYR A 421 3.35 4.68 -1.86
C TYR A 421 2.84 3.40 -1.19
N PRO A 422 3.63 2.31 -1.04
CA PRO A 422 3.14 1.11 -0.36
C PRO A 422 2.73 1.35 1.08
N SER A 423 3.52 2.12 1.85
CA SER A 423 3.19 2.46 3.24
C SER A 423 1.95 3.35 3.34
N MET A 424 1.77 4.29 2.38
CA MET A 424 0.56 5.12 2.29
C MET A 424 -0.68 4.30 1.96
N ASN A 425 -0.55 3.26 1.14
CA ASN A 425 -1.64 2.37 0.77
C ASN A 425 -2.01 1.35 1.87
N ASN A 426 -1.17 1.21 2.92
CA ASN A 426 -1.35 0.26 4.04
C ASN A 426 -1.53 0.97 5.39
N LEU A 427 -2.59 1.73 5.54
CA LEU A 427 -2.87 2.53 6.75
C LEU A 427 -3.93 1.92 7.68
N PHE A 428 -4.38 0.69 7.44
CA PHE A 428 -5.48 0.03 8.16
C PHE A 428 -5.27 -0.14 9.68
N LEU A 429 -4.04 -0.12 10.18
CA LEU A 429 -3.76 -0.07 11.62
C LEU A 429 -3.34 1.33 12.08
N ALA A 430 -2.61 2.06 11.25
CA ALA A 430 -2.05 3.35 11.60
C ALA A 430 -3.15 4.42 11.78
N LEU A 431 -4.14 4.48 10.89
CA LEU A 431 -5.20 5.49 10.92
C LEU A 431 -6.13 5.37 12.13
N PRO A 432 -6.72 4.19 12.43
CA PRO A 432 -7.52 4.04 13.65
C PRO A 432 -6.72 4.33 14.92
N TYR A 433 -5.45 3.89 14.97
CA TYR A 433 -4.58 4.14 16.09
C TYR A 433 -4.28 5.64 16.28
N MET A 434 -3.95 6.36 15.22
CA MET A 434 -3.63 7.78 15.28
C MET A 434 -4.84 8.63 15.64
N TYR A 435 -6.03 8.35 15.11
CA TYR A 435 -7.26 9.02 15.50
C TYR A 435 -7.58 8.77 16.99
N TRP A 436 -7.33 7.57 17.48
CA TRP A 436 -7.47 7.26 18.91
C TRP A 436 -6.46 8.00 19.76
N GLN A 437 -5.18 8.08 19.37
CA GLN A 437 -4.15 8.84 20.10
C GLN A 437 -4.48 10.34 20.11
N PHE A 438 -4.94 10.89 18.98
CA PHE A 438 -5.37 12.28 18.90
C PHE A 438 -6.59 12.56 19.82
N TYR A 439 -7.60 11.69 19.79
CA TYR A 439 -8.74 11.79 20.70
C TYR A 439 -8.31 11.78 22.17
N ARG A 440 -7.42 10.88 22.55
CA ARG A 440 -6.88 10.83 23.93
C ARG A 440 -6.10 12.08 24.28
N PHE A 441 -5.27 12.57 23.36
CA PHE A 441 -4.55 13.82 23.54
C PHE A 441 -5.52 14.98 23.79
N CYS A 442 -6.53 15.14 22.98
CA CYS A 442 -7.55 16.18 23.15
C CYS A 442 -8.28 16.07 24.50
N LYS A 443 -8.59 14.84 24.93
CA LYS A 443 -9.37 14.58 26.15
C LYS A 443 -8.55 14.74 27.43
N TYR A 444 -7.30 14.31 27.46
CA TYR A 444 -6.54 14.17 28.70
C TYR A 444 -5.38 15.15 28.87
N VAL A 445 -4.91 15.80 27.81
CA VAL A 445 -3.83 16.78 27.90
C VAL A 445 -4.42 18.19 27.88
N GLY A 446 -4.44 18.86 29.04
CA GLY A 446 -4.94 20.26 29.14
C GLY A 446 -3.82 21.27 28.89
N SER A 447 -2.64 21.01 29.41
CA SER A 447 -1.49 21.90 29.35
C SER A 447 -0.18 21.12 29.39
N PHE A 448 0.89 21.76 28.95
CA PHE A 448 2.27 21.31 29.09
C PHE A 448 2.94 22.06 30.23
N ARG A 449 3.64 21.35 31.10
CA ARG A 449 4.42 21.96 32.19
C ARG A 449 5.91 21.79 31.92
N TRP A 450 6.59 22.91 31.78
CA TRP A 450 8.03 22.96 31.65
C TRP A 450 8.64 23.82 32.76
N LYS A 451 9.27 23.15 33.74
CA LYS A 451 9.76 23.81 34.95
C LYS A 451 8.63 24.53 35.70
N ARG A 452 8.67 25.86 35.70
CA ARG A 452 7.67 26.76 36.36
C ARG A 452 6.60 27.30 35.42
N ILE A 453 6.73 27.06 34.11
CA ILE A 453 5.83 27.57 33.08
C ILE A 453 4.80 26.48 32.75
N THR A 454 3.54 26.84 32.76
CA THR A 454 2.45 26.00 32.30
C THR A 454 1.88 26.66 31.05
N ILE A 455 1.84 25.93 29.93
CA ILE A 455 1.34 26.41 28.63
C ILE A 455 0.18 25.53 28.21
N SER A 456 -0.93 26.15 27.83
CA SER A 456 -2.10 25.41 27.33
C SER A 456 -1.78 24.59 26.10
N ALA A 457 -2.36 23.38 26.01
CA ALA A 457 -2.23 22.50 24.86
C ALA A 457 -3.16 22.89 23.69
N MET A 458 -3.92 23.99 23.83
CA MET A 458 -4.96 24.37 22.88
C MET A 458 -4.45 24.61 21.45
N PRO A 459 -3.33 25.36 21.23
CA PRO A 459 -2.78 25.55 19.88
C PRO A 459 -2.42 24.22 19.22
N VAL A 460 -1.78 23.31 19.97
CA VAL A 460 -1.39 21.97 19.45
C VAL A 460 -2.63 21.17 19.03
N LYS A 461 -3.70 21.20 19.86
CA LYS A 461 -4.95 20.50 19.57
C LYS A 461 -5.62 21.05 18.31
N CYS A 462 -5.70 22.37 18.18
CA CYS A 462 -6.33 23.01 17.03
C CYS A 462 -5.54 22.79 15.75
N LEU A 463 -4.21 22.92 15.77
CA LEU A 463 -3.36 22.70 14.60
C LEU A 463 -3.38 21.25 14.13
N LEU A 464 -3.23 20.28 15.05
CA LEU A 464 -3.37 18.85 14.72
C LEU A 464 -4.79 18.52 14.25
N GLY A 465 -5.82 19.09 14.89
CA GLY A 465 -7.22 18.92 14.45
C GLY A 465 -7.46 19.46 13.05
N GLY A 466 -6.90 20.63 12.74
CA GLY A 466 -6.94 21.21 11.40
C GLY A 466 -6.26 20.33 10.37
N PHE A 467 -5.07 19.79 10.68
CA PHE A 467 -4.37 18.85 9.81
C PHE A 467 -5.17 17.56 9.59
N PHE A 468 -5.68 16.91 10.66
CA PHE A 468 -6.47 15.69 10.52
C PHE A 468 -7.77 15.92 9.76
N LEU A 469 -8.42 17.07 9.92
CA LEU A 469 -9.61 17.43 9.16
C LEU A 469 -9.28 17.63 7.68
N LEU A 470 -8.23 18.39 7.36
CA LEU A 470 -7.73 18.57 6.00
C LEU A 470 -7.41 17.22 5.35
N PHE A 471 -6.66 16.37 6.06
CA PHE A 471 -6.28 15.04 5.62
C PHE A 471 -7.50 14.16 5.32
N PHE A 472 -8.46 14.09 6.26
CA PHE A 472 -9.69 13.31 6.11
C PHE A 472 -10.51 13.75 4.88
N VAL A 473 -10.72 15.07 4.74
CA VAL A 473 -11.49 15.64 3.61
C VAL A 473 -10.76 15.39 2.29
N GLN A 474 -9.46 15.68 2.25
CA GLN A 474 -8.66 15.54 1.03
C GLN A 474 -8.59 14.09 0.55
N VAL A 475 -8.34 13.15 1.46
CA VAL A 475 -8.31 11.72 1.14
C VAL A 475 -9.70 11.20 0.77
N GLY A 476 -10.76 11.67 1.44
CA GLY A 476 -12.13 11.30 1.10
C GLY A 476 -12.53 11.77 -0.31
N LEU A 477 -12.17 12.99 -0.69
CA LEU A 477 -12.42 13.53 -2.03
C LEU A 477 -11.59 12.79 -3.10
N PHE A 478 -10.31 12.51 -2.81
CA PHE A 478 -9.47 11.68 -3.66
C PHE A 478 -10.09 10.30 -3.86
N GLY A 479 -10.42 9.59 -2.78
CA GLY A 479 -11.00 8.25 -2.84
C GLY A 479 -12.34 8.18 -3.58
N ARG A 480 -13.06 9.30 -3.69
CA ARG A 480 -14.28 9.39 -4.50
C ARG A 480 -14.00 9.61 -5.99
N ASN A 481 -13.06 10.49 -6.32
CA ASN A 481 -12.90 11.03 -7.66
C ASN A 481 -11.75 10.39 -8.47
N PHE A 482 -10.80 9.73 -7.80
CA PHE A 482 -9.65 9.14 -8.47
C PHE A 482 -10.01 7.84 -9.17
N ALA A 483 -9.69 7.76 -10.46
CA ALA A 483 -9.69 6.52 -11.24
C ALA A 483 -8.28 6.24 -11.74
N PHE A 484 -7.75 5.06 -11.39
CA PHE A 484 -6.38 4.69 -11.71
C PHE A 484 -6.14 4.68 -13.23
N ALA A 485 -5.03 5.28 -13.65
CA ALA A 485 -4.56 5.38 -15.04
C ALA A 485 -5.54 6.02 -16.05
N GLU A 486 -6.73 6.44 -15.62
CA GLU A 486 -7.69 7.10 -16.52
C GLU A 486 -7.26 8.52 -16.87
N GLY A 487 -6.58 9.22 -15.97
CA GLY A 487 -6.09 10.58 -16.18
C GLY A 487 -7.16 11.67 -16.09
N THR A 488 -8.41 11.29 -15.91
CA THR A 488 -9.58 12.17 -15.75
C THR A 488 -10.25 11.95 -14.39
N GLY A 489 -11.13 12.88 -13.99
CA GLY A 489 -11.99 12.68 -12.82
C GLY A 489 -13.19 11.80 -13.16
N ILE A 490 -13.88 11.32 -12.12
CA ILE A 490 -15.08 10.48 -12.27
C ILE A 490 -16.18 11.14 -13.11
N GLN A 491 -16.20 12.47 -13.18
CA GLN A 491 -17.15 13.24 -14.00
C GLN A 491 -16.95 13.07 -15.50
N ASP A 492 -15.74 12.68 -15.94
CA ASP A 492 -15.37 12.51 -17.35
C ASP A 492 -15.38 11.03 -17.77
N ILE A 493 -15.88 10.15 -16.89
CA ILE A 493 -16.01 8.71 -17.13
C ILE A 493 -17.48 8.43 -17.40
N ASP A 494 -17.92 8.61 -18.63
CA ASP A 494 -19.33 8.61 -19.04
C ASP A 494 -19.66 7.73 -20.25
N ALA A 495 -18.64 7.07 -20.83
CA ALA A 495 -18.78 6.19 -21.98
C ALA A 495 -18.58 4.71 -21.65
N GLN A 496 -19.14 3.82 -22.48
CA GLN A 496 -18.99 2.37 -22.38
C GLN A 496 -18.70 1.76 -23.76
N VAL A 497 -18.02 0.63 -23.78
CA VAL A 497 -17.84 -0.21 -24.97
C VAL A 497 -18.96 -1.24 -25.05
N THR A 498 -19.57 -1.39 -26.22
CA THR A 498 -20.74 -2.26 -26.40
C THR A 498 -20.43 -3.62 -27.04
N ASN A 499 -19.31 -3.73 -27.75
CA ASN A 499 -18.91 -4.90 -28.53
C ASN A 499 -17.76 -5.71 -27.88
N ASN A 500 -17.56 -5.56 -26.57
CA ASN A 500 -16.54 -6.28 -25.82
C ASN A 500 -17.14 -6.86 -24.54
N GLU A 501 -17.24 -8.20 -24.47
CA GLU A 501 -17.83 -8.89 -23.31
C GLU A 501 -17.00 -8.75 -22.04
N THR A 502 -15.66 -8.69 -22.15
CA THR A 502 -14.76 -8.50 -20.99
C THR A 502 -14.96 -7.12 -20.36
N LEU A 503 -15.22 -6.10 -21.16
CA LEU A 503 -15.43 -4.70 -20.72
C LEU A 503 -16.90 -4.33 -20.51
N LYS A 504 -17.81 -5.26 -20.61
CA LYS A 504 -19.25 -5.03 -20.47
C LYS A 504 -19.60 -4.33 -19.16
N GLY A 505 -20.26 -3.18 -19.26
CA GLY A 505 -20.69 -2.39 -18.10
C GLY A 505 -19.60 -1.54 -17.45
N VAL A 506 -18.37 -1.54 -18.00
CA VAL A 506 -17.28 -0.68 -17.53
C VAL A 506 -17.43 0.72 -18.09
N TRP A 507 -17.42 1.71 -17.21
CA TRP A 507 -17.43 3.13 -17.56
C TRP A 507 -15.99 3.65 -17.72
N MET A 508 -15.73 4.42 -18.76
CA MET A 508 -14.44 4.99 -19.09
C MET A 508 -14.61 6.34 -19.78
N SER A 509 -13.53 7.05 -20.06
CA SER A 509 -13.58 8.27 -20.87
C SER A 509 -14.00 7.94 -22.30
N GLU A 510 -14.66 8.91 -22.97
CA GLU A 510 -15.11 8.79 -24.36
C GLU A 510 -13.95 8.43 -25.31
N GLU A 511 -12.77 9.01 -25.07
CA GLU A 511 -11.57 8.74 -25.84
C GLU A 511 -11.17 7.24 -25.75
N ARG A 512 -11.10 6.67 -24.55
CA ARG A 512 -10.76 5.25 -24.35
C ARG A 512 -11.84 4.31 -24.86
N ALA A 513 -13.09 4.69 -24.69
CA ALA A 513 -14.21 3.93 -25.26
C ALA A 513 -14.11 3.86 -26.78
N GLY A 514 -13.78 4.97 -27.45
CA GLY A 514 -13.55 4.99 -28.90
C GLY A 514 -12.41 4.08 -29.34
N TRP A 515 -11.27 4.13 -28.63
CA TRP A 515 -10.14 3.23 -28.92
C TRP A 515 -10.53 1.75 -28.79
N MET A 516 -11.19 1.40 -27.70
CA MET A 516 -11.54 0.02 -27.40
C MET A 516 -12.70 -0.50 -28.27
N GLN A 517 -13.65 0.36 -28.64
CA GLN A 517 -14.74 0.01 -29.53
C GLN A 517 -14.19 -0.41 -30.90
N GLY A 518 -13.30 0.40 -31.50
CA GLY A 518 -12.72 0.11 -32.82
C GLY A 518 -11.87 -1.16 -32.84
N ILE A 519 -10.97 -1.35 -31.86
CA ILE A 519 -10.14 -2.54 -31.85
C ILE A 519 -10.94 -3.81 -31.54
N SER A 520 -11.96 -3.72 -30.68
CA SER A 520 -12.82 -4.86 -30.35
C SER A 520 -13.68 -5.28 -31.54
N GLU A 521 -14.18 -4.32 -32.34
CA GLU A 521 -14.90 -4.59 -33.57
C GLU A 521 -14.02 -5.37 -34.56
N TYR A 522 -12.81 -4.89 -34.80
CA TYR A 522 -11.85 -5.56 -35.68
C TYR A 522 -11.51 -6.98 -35.20
N VAL A 523 -11.19 -7.16 -33.91
CA VAL A 523 -10.87 -8.48 -33.33
C VAL A 523 -12.03 -9.45 -33.48
N ASN A 524 -13.27 -8.99 -33.28
CA ASN A 524 -14.47 -9.81 -33.41
C ASN A 524 -14.75 -10.19 -34.89
N GLU A 525 -14.67 -9.22 -35.83
CA GLU A 525 -14.89 -9.45 -37.25
C GLU A 525 -13.88 -10.43 -37.85
N ARG A 526 -12.62 -10.34 -37.41
CA ARG A 526 -11.53 -11.22 -37.87
C ARG A 526 -11.43 -12.52 -37.09
N GLY A 527 -12.19 -12.68 -36.01
CA GLY A 527 -12.14 -13.89 -35.16
C GLY A 527 -10.77 -14.09 -34.51
N LEU A 528 -10.12 -13.00 -34.04
CA LEU A 528 -8.77 -13.05 -33.46
C LEU A 528 -8.75 -13.45 -31.98
N ALA A 529 -9.88 -13.45 -31.29
CA ALA A 529 -9.96 -13.92 -29.91
C ALA A 529 -9.43 -15.35 -29.79
N GLY A 530 -8.59 -15.59 -28.78
CA GLY A 530 -7.91 -16.87 -28.55
C GLY A 530 -6.63 -17.09 -29.37
N ARG A 531 -6.32 -16.21 -30.35
CA ARG A 531 -5.01 -16.24 -31.04
C ARG A 531 -3.93 -15.62 -30.17
N ASP A 532 -2.74 -16.19 -30.22
CA ASP A 532 -1.56 -15.62 -29.54
C ASP A 532 -1.25 -14.23 -30.11
N VAL A 533 -0.89 -13.30 -29.23
CA VAL A 533 -0.56 -11.92 -29.59
C VAL A 533 0.81 -11.51 -29.01
N LEU A 534 1.63 -10.87 -29.82
CA LEU A 534 2.81 -10.11 -29.38
C LEU A 534 2.39 -8.66 -29.17
N ILE A 535 2.32 -8.24 -27.92
CA ILE A 535 1.94 -6.85 -27.56
C ILE A 535 3.20 -6.07 -27.24
N TYR A 536 3.32 -4.84 -27.77
CA TYR A 536 4.40 -3.95 -27.39
C TYR A 536 3.91 -2.49 -27.22
N GLY A 537 4.33 -1.86 -26.14
CA GLY A 537 3.94 -0.53 -25.71
C GLY A 537 3.28 -0.55 -24.32
N GLN A 538 2.81 0.60 -23.88
CA GLN A 538 2.14 0.79 -22.59
C GLN A 538 0.67 0.30 -22.61
N ILE A 539 0.46 -0.88 -23.18
CA ILE A 539 -0.87 -1.46 -23.47
C ILE A 539 -0.99 -2.95 -23.13
N PRO A 540 -0.26 -3.49 -22.13
CA PRO A 540 -0.25 -4.94 -21.83
C PRO A 540 -1.61 -5.50 -21.45
N ALA A 541 -2.52 -4.64 -20.96
CA ALA A 541 -3.86 -5.04 -20.55
C ALA A 541 -4.73 -5.57 -21.72
N LEU A 542 -4.37 -5.26 -22.96
CA LEU A 542 -5.12 -5.71 -24.14
C LEU A 542 -5.13 -7.23 -24.29
N SER A 543 -4.12 -7.94 -23.79
CA SER A 543 -4.15 -9.40 -23.72
C SER A 543 -5.40 -9.93 -23.02
N TYR A 544 -5.74 -9.34 -21.87
CA TYR A 544 -6.94 -9.68 -21.11
C TYR A 544 -8.21 -9.11 -21.74
N TYR A 545 -8.20 -7.82 -22.13
CA TYR A 545 -9.42 -7.16 -22.63
C TYR A 545 -9.91 -7.69 -23.97
N LEU A 546 -8.99 -8.14 -24.82
CA LEU A 546 -9.32 -8.71 -26.13
C LEU A 546 -9.37 -10.24 -26.13
N GLN A 547 -9.12 -10.87 -24.97
CA GLN A 547 -9.03 -12.32 -24.82
C GLN A 547 -8.03 -12.95 -25.82
N MET A 548 -6.89 -12.29 -25.97
CA MET A 548 -5.80 -12.74 -26.83
C MET A 548 -4.60 -13.09 -25.93
N PRO A 549 -4.27 -14.39 -25.73
CA PRO A 549 -3.15 -14.78 -24.89
C PRO A 549 -1.83 -14.24 -25.44
N ALA A 550 -0.96 -13.72 -24.57
CA ALA A 550 0.34 -13.24 -25.01
C ALA A 550 1.20 -14.40 -25.54
N ALA A 551 1.94 -14.19 -26.63
CA ALA A 551 2.80 -15.22 -27.22
C ALA A 551 3.88 -15.72 -26.24
N PHE A 552 4.33 -14.88 -25.31
CA PHE A 552 5.30 -15.22 -24.25
C PHE A 552 5.17 -14.36 -22.99
N ASN A 553 5.02 -13.05 -23.11
CA ASN A 553 4.85 -12.11 -21.99
C ASN A 553 3.94 -10.97 -22.46
N PRO A 554 2.88 -10.59 -21.71
CA PRO A 554 1.98 -9.51 -22.14
C PRO A 554 2.61 -8.12 -22.04
N TRP A 555 3.76 -7.96 -21.36
CA TRP A 555 4.42 -6.67 -21.22
C TRP A 555 5.94 -6.70 -21.47
N PRO A 556 6.41 -7.02 -22.67
CA PRO A 556 7.83 -7.03 -22.99
C PRO A 556 8.48 -5.64 -23.03
N ASP A 557 7.66 -4.56 -23.04
CA ASP A 557 8.13 -3.17 -22.97
C ASP A 557 8.63 -2.77 -21.57
N LEU A 558 8.30 -3.50 -20.51
CA LEU A 558 8.81 -3.23 -19.15
C LEU A 558 10.33 -3.14 -19.12
N ASP A 559 10.88 -2.16 -18.40
CA ASP A 559 12.33 -1.99 -18.18
C ASP A 559 12.96 -3.25 -17.56
N SER A 560 12.19 -3.97 -16.76
CA SER A 560 12.59 -5.23 -16.13
C SER A 560 12.69 -6.41 -17.08
N TYR A 561 12.13 -6.32 -18.28
CA TYR A 561 12.19 -7.35 -19.30
C TYR A 561 13.28 -6.98 -20.31
N GLN A 562 14.44 -7.64 -20.18
CA GLN A 562 15.63 -7.28 -20.94
C GLN A 562 15.53 -7.66 -22.42
N SER A 563 16.24 -6.94 -23.30
CA SER A 563 16.30 -7.24 -24.72
C SER A 563 16.81 -8.63 -25.04
N GLY A 564 17.83 -9.12 -24.31
CA GLY A 564 18.31 -10.51 -24.47
C GLY A 564 17.28 -11.56 -24.05
N GLN A 565 16.38 -11.25 -23.10
CA GLN A 565 15.27 -12.12 -22.74
C GLN A 565 14.18 -12.12 -23.83
N LEU A 566 13.87 -10.94 -24.37
CA LEU A 566 12.96 -10.80 -25.49
C LEU A 566 13.45 -11.61 -26.70
N GLU A 567 14.72 -11.50 -27.04
CA GLU A 567 15.32 -12.24 -28.14
C GLU A 567 15.17 -13.75 -27.96
N GLN A 568 15.44 -14.29 -26.76
CA GLN A 568 15.27 -15.71 -26.46
C GLN A 568 13.80 -16.16 -26.57
N ASP A 569 12.88 -15.39 -26.07
CA ASP A 569 11.45 -15.74 -26.09
C ASP A 569 10.87 -15.59 -27.51
N MET A 570 11.35 -14.62 -28.30
CA MET A 570 11.04 -14.50 -29.73
C MET A 570 11.60 -15.66 -30.53
N LEU A 571 12.83 -16.15 -30.28
CA LEU A 571 13.39 -17.35 -30.94
C LEU A 571 12.52 -18.57 -30.71
N LYS A 572 12.06 -18.81 -29.48
CA LYS A 572 11.13 -19.92 -29.19
C LYS A 572 9.79 -19.77 -29.92
N MET A 573 9.28 -18.54 -30.04
CA MET A 573 8.07 -18.25 -30.80
C MET A 573 8.30 -18.54 -32.29
N GLN A 574 9.44 -18.15 -32.87
CA GLN A 574 9.82 -18.40 -34.25
C GLN A 574 9.99 -19.91 -34.50
N GLU A 575 10.66 -20.66 -33.63
CA GLU A 575 10.75 -22.12 -33.71
C GLU A 575 9.37 -22.78 -33.76
N ARG A 576 8.39 -22.28 -33.04
CA ARG A 576 6.99 -22.74 -33.11
C ARG A 576 6.34 -22.39 -34.45
N MET A 577 6.58 -21.20 -35.00
CA MET A 577 6.08 -20.77 -36.31
C MET A 577 6.67 -21.64 -37.43
N ASP A 578 7.96 -21.97 -37.34
CA ASP A 578 8.63 -22.80 -38.32
C ASP A 578 8.18 -24.27 -38.24
N ALA A 579 7.84 -24.75 -37.04
CA ALA A 579 7.32 -26.11 -36.81
C ALA A 579 5.84 -26.26 -37.20
N ASP A 580 5.05 -25.22 -37.11
CA ASP A 580 3.61 -25.22 -37.39
C ASP A 580 3.22 -23.96 -38.21
N ALA A 581 3.08 -24.14 -39.49
CA ALA A 581 2.70 -23.08 -40.43
C ALA A 581 1.33 -22.45 -40.14
N SER A 582 0.48 -23.06 -39.30
CA SER A 582 -0.79 -22.51 -38.84
C SER A 582 -0.63 -21.58 -37.64
N TYR A 583 0.49 -21.70 -36.92
CA TYR A 583 0.79 -20.83 -35.77
C TYR A 583 1.45 -19.54 -36.24
N ARG A 584 0.69 -18.47 -36.22
CA ARG A 584 1.17 -17.12 -36.54
C ARG A 584 0.55 -16.13 -35.51
N PRO A 585 1.31 -15.65 -34.52
CA PRO A 585 0.82 -14.67 -33.56
C PRO A 585 0.46 -13.36 -34.26
N VAL A 586 -0.54 -12.65 -33.74
CA VAL A 586 -0.86 -11.29 -34.16
C VAL A 586 0.15 -10.35 -33.49
N VAL A 587 0.61 -9.30 -34.18
CA VAL A 587 1.43 -8.25 -33.57
C VAL A 587 0.55 -7.03 -33.30
N LEU A 588 0.52 -6.57 -32.06
CA LEU A 588 -0.25 -5.42 -31.61
C LEU A 588 0.68 -4.38 -30.97
N LEU A 589 0.80 -3.23 -31.61
CA LEU A 589 1.67 -2.15 -31.17
C LEU A 589 0.85 -0.95 -30.72
N GLU A 590 1.34 -0.23 -29.71
CA GLU A 590 0.87 1.13 -29.46
C GLU A 590 1.29 2.03 -30.63
N LYS A 591 0.40 2.88 -31.12
CA LYS A 591 0.58 3.65 -32.36
C LYS A 591 1.91 4.40 -32.45
N LYS A 592 2.38 4.98 -31.36
CA LYS A 592 3.67 5.71 -31.36
C LYS A 592 4.85 4.83 -31.77
N TYR A 593 4.87 3.59 -31.30
CA TYR A 593 5.91 2.62 -31.62
C TYR A 593 5.81 2.16 -33.08
N ALA A 594 4.57 1.93 -33.56
CA ALA A 594 4.34 1.57 -34.95
C ALA A 594 4.77 2.69 -35.92
N VAL A 595 4.42 3.94 -35.64
CA VAL A 595 4.81 5.11 -36.45
C VAL A 595 6.32 5.27 -36.50
N TYR A 596 7.02 5.06 -35.38
CA TYR A 596 8.49 5.09 -35.35
C TYR A 596 9.11 3.99 -36.21
N LEU A 597 8.61 2.78 -36.14
CA LEU A 597 9.11 1.65 -36.95
C LEU A 597 8.87 1.87 -38.46
N GLU A 598 7.69 2.41 -38.82
CA GLU A 598 7.31 2.60 -40.24
C GLU A 598 7.99 3.80 -40.90
N ALA A 599 8.11 4.92 -40.18
CA ALA A 599 8.49 6.19 -40.80
C ALA A 599 9.55 7.00 -40.01
N GLY A 600 10.09 6.41 -38.94
CA GLY A 600 11.21 6.96 -38.20
C GLY A 600 10.84 8.15 -37.28
N GLU A 601 11.89 8.80 -36.78
CA GLU A 601 11.79 9.84 -35.74
C GLU A 601 11.00 11.07 -36.18
N ASN A 602 11.13 11.49 -37.44
CA ASN A 602 10.39 12.66 -37.94
C ASN A 602 8.87 12.45 -37.91
N ALA A 603 8.39 11.25 -38.16
CA ALA A 603 6.97 10.92 -38.09
C ALA A 603 6.47 10.81 -36.63
N LEU A 604 7.32 10.32 -35.73
CA LEU A 604 7.05 10.27 -34.30
C LEU A 604 6.86 11.70 -33.73
N GLU A 605 7.69 12.66 -34.13
CA GLU A 605 7.58 14.06 -33.70
C GLU A 605 6.23 14.70 -34.08
N ALA A 606 5.60 14.26 -35.17
CA ALA A 606 4.26 14.74 -35.53
C ALA A 606 3.18 14.35 -34.50
N LEU A 607 3.42 13.32 -33.69
CA LEU A 607 2.54 12.90 -32.59
C LEU A 607 2.82 13.65 -31.29
N GLN A 608 3.76 14.60 -31.27
CA GLN A 608 4.12 15.42 -30.11
C GLN A 608 4.41 14.58 -28.84
N PRO A 609 5.28 13.58 -28.91
CA PRO A 609 5.61 12.76 -27.75
C PRO A 609 6.26 13.61 -26.66
N THR A 610 5.97 13.29 -25.41
CA THR A 610 6.73 13.84 -24.29
C THR A 610 8.19 13.39 -24.36
N GLU A 611 9.12 14.14 -23.74
CA GLU A 611 10.54 13.77 -23.69
C GLU A 611 10.75 12.34 -23.13
N LYS A 612 9.97 11.98 -22.14
CA LYS A 612 9.98 10.63 -21.58
C LYS A 612 9.52 9.56 -22.58
N GLU A 613 8.42 9.80 -23.29
CA GLU A 613 7.93 8.87 -24.32
C GLU A 613 8.92 8.73 -25.47
N ARG A 614 9.51 9.82 -25.91
CA ARG A 614 10.55 9.80 -26.93
C ARG A 614 11.73 8.91 -26.48
N SER A 615 12.23 9.08 -25.26
CA SER A 615 13.34 8.27 -24.74
C SER A 615 13.02 6.77 -24.60
N LEU A 616 11.75 6.40 -24.52
CA LEU A 616 11.31 5.01 -24.49
C LEU A 616 11.15 4.39 -25.89
N ILE A 617 11.04 5.19 -26.94
CA ILE A 617 10.75 4.75 -28.32
C ILE A 617 11.99 4.80 -29.20
N VAL A 618 12.71 5.94 -29.19
CA VAL A 618 13.87 6.15 -30.06
C VAL A 618 15.03 5.27 -29.62
N ASP A 619 15.65 4.59 -30.58
CA ASP A 619 16.76 3.65 -30.36
C ASP A 619 16.46 2.50 -29.39
N ASN A 620 15.19 2.16 -29.18
CA ASN A 620 14.78 1.08 -28.32
C ASN A 620 15.12 -0.27 -28.97
N SER A 621 16.13 -0.96 -28.43
CA SER A 621 16.62 -2.24 -28.95
C SER A 621 15.55 -3.32 -29.03
N LYS A 622 14.61 -3.36 -28.07
CA LYS A 622 13.50 -4.32 -28.06
C LYS A 622 12.51 -4.04 -29.19
N LEU A 623 12.18 -2.77 -29.39
CA LEU A 623 11.31 -2.36 -30.48
C LEU A 623 11.91 -2.67 -31.85
N LEU A 624 13.21 -2.43 -32.03
CA LEU A 624 13.93 -2.74 -33.26
C LEU A 624 13.97 -4.24 -33.54
N LEU A 625 14.11 -5.10 -32.51
CA LEU A 625 14.01 -6.55 -32.64
C LEU A 625 12.62 -6.99 -33.15
N ILE A 626 11.56 -6.39 -32.61
CA ILE A 626 10.18 -6.65 -33.07
C ILE A 626 9.97 -6.16 -34.50
N GLY A 627 10.47 -4.98 -34.86
CA GLY A 627 10.40 -4.44 -36.22
C GLY A 627 11.06 -5.37 -37.24
N LYS A 628 12.28 -5.84 -36.92
CA LYS A 628 12.99 -6.81 -37.76
C LYS A 628 12.22 -8.13 -37.91
N PHE A 629 11.67 -8.64 -36.81
CA PHE A 629 10.82 -9.85 -36.84
C PHE A 629 9.62 -9.67 -37.79
N MET A 630 8.96 -8.52 -37.70
CA MET A 630 7.81 -8.23 -38.57
C MET A 630 8.21 -8.18 -40.04
N GLU A 631 9.36 -7.59 -40.36
CA GLU A 631 9.91 -7.54 -41.72
C GLU A 631 10.28 -8.94 -42.23
N ASP A 632 11.04 -9.71 -41.44
CA ASP A 632 11.53 -11.07 -41.80
C ASP A 632 10.37 -12.05 -42.08
N TYR A 633 9.25 -11.91 -41.36
CA TYR A 633 8.06 -12.77 -41.51
C TYR A 633 6.93 -12.16 -42.34
N GLY A 634 7.14 -10.98 -42.95
CA GLY A 634 6.19 -10.33 -43.85
C GLY A 634 4.86 -9.99 -43.20
N TYR A 635 4.92 -9.34 -42.03
CA TYR A 635 3.73 -8.81 -41.36
C TYR A 635 3.24 -7.54 -42.04
N GLU A 636 1.94 -7.47 -42.34
CA GLU A 636 1.31 -6.33 -42.96
C GLU A 636 0.36 -5.65 -41.98
N LYS A 637 0.28 -4.30 -42.05
CA LYS A 637 -0.65 -3.53 -41.24
C LYS A 637 -2.09 -3.79 -41.71
N THR A 638 -2.92 -4.29 -40.81
CA THR A 638 -4.30 -4.67 -41.10
C THR A 638 -5.35 -3.84 -40.38
N PHE A 639 -4.95 -3.18 -39.26
CA PHE A 639 -5.81 -2.27 -38.51
C PHE A 639 -4.99 -1.13 -37.90
N GLU A 640 -5.59 0.05 -37.86
CA GLU A 640 -5.04 1.21 -37.17
C GLU A 640 -6.19 2.09 -36.67
N ASN A 641 -6.06 2.56 -35.42
CA ASN A 641 -6.87 3.66 -34.87
C ASN A 641 -5.96 4.71 -34.20
N GLU A 642 -6.52 5.56 -33.37
CA GLU A 642 -5.75 6.63 -32.70
C GLU A 642 -4.71 6.11 -31.71
N LYS A 643 -4.88 4.90 -31.17
CA LYS A 643 -4.04 4.35 -30.10
C LYS A 643 -3.33 3.06 -30.47
N PHE A 644 -3.91 2.21 -31.30
CA PHE A 644 -3.46 0.85 -31.58
C PHE A 644 -3.24 0.58 -33.05
N VAL A 645 -2.26 -0.28 -33.36
CA VAL A 645 -1.99 -0.80 -34.69
C VAL A 645 -1.85 -2.32 -34.61
N ILE A 646 -2.53 -3.05 -35.49
CA ILE A 646 -2.42 -4.51 -35.61
C ILE A 646 -1.75 -4.86 -36.93
N TYR A 647 -0.86 -5.85 -36.87
CA TYR A 647 -0.20 -6.48 -38.01
C TYR A 647 -0.49 -7.99 -37.99
N GLU A 648 -0.83 -8.55 -39.18
CA GLU A 648 -1.06 -9.98 -39.38
C GLU A 648 -0.14 -10.60 -40.42
#